data_f83421245e949aa7ec8b935f94e1590c
#
_entry.id   f83421245e949aa7ec8b935f94e1590c
#
_cell.length_a   1.000
_cell.length_b   1.000
_cell.length_c   1.000
_cell.angle_alpha   90.00
_cell.angle_beta   90.00
_cell.angle_gamma   90.00
#
_symmetry.space_group_name_H-M   'P 1'
#
loop_
_entity.id
_entity.type
_entity.pdbx_description
1 polymer ?
#
loop_
_entity_poly.entity_id
_entity_poly.type
_entity_poly.pdbx_seq_one_letter_code
_entity_poly.pdbx_strand_id
1 'polypeptide(L)'
;MLNRSDFPRPEYPRPDHQRGRIEGLDWLNLNGPWDFCFDGDRLGTAESWFNPAHGPFSEQIIVPFCWESLAAWGQGDAAGNNNYYATRVFRDPTQVTRANHRSAPRYEVGWYRREIYIPRDSPAWTGKRIILTVGAADFFTDAWCNGQPVGHHEGGYTPFEFDLTDALDVNGRGTLVLRVEDPMDNRQQPVGKQWQWYTTTSGIWQTVYVEPRHETSIRPFRITPDIARESVVFRIPCANAREGDTLEITIQPPGDGKPPKPTVLPIRNGMAEAIVSVAPMALWDHHHPNLYHTDLRLLRSGQILDEVRTYFGMREISAKVLPGAETEGGIAALCLNGRPLYLRGALHQSFYPDGVYTAGDARMLRDDIAYAKKVGFDFLRIHIKIDDPLLLYYADTLGILLMTDFPNFGEGGDTPLGRARFETMMRAAVERDFNHPSILAWCMFNETWGFGGQVELLKWMEERHLVLRPETEAGKEAPPAEASTGQTEAAADLPPAPFKIHNQDAHKWVQQMWRVAKELDPTRLIEDMSVVYWEHLDYYQHTETDINSWHFYINDYARAREHIETVARDTYTGSRFNYVPGFEQGNQPLITSEYGGLGALDGDRDISWSFKFLTNELRRAPKLSAYVFTQLHDVEWEYNGFLNYDRTRKEFGYDPKIINAADVLPVDSAPARRAAPGERISVDVSSSHYGEHHGEESVVLQWRLSGIDSLGRVHADLARGSVPIPFPHRRVAPAATVEFTLPDQPMLCKLSLQAVGSDNGFVLAENYLQYHVTHGYPPARELFRPGEEILRAAPADWSAENWTEGVSERHDAEATDACHGGGSGFFEWSLPLDGTRWPDARRLRVLCEASSARADTPQTSLDLFPTTLRILLNGVLIHTVALPDHPHDSRGVLSYLRGGVGAYGYPTEFTVDDALLDRVRAAGDDRHLRLRFEVPADVPARNGLTLYGPESGRYPLGPCVILE
;
A
#
# COMPACT_ATOMS: atom_id res chain seq x y z
N MET A 1 -22.70 32.44 4.22
CA MET A 1 -22.58 31.24 3.38
C MET A 1 -21.09 30.99 3.22
N LEU A 2 -20.58 29.91 3.76
CA LEU A 2 -19.21 29.48 3.52
C LEU A 2 -19.06 29.18 2.02
N ASN A 3 -17.96 29.59 1.42
CA ASN A 3 -17.67 29.24 0.01
C ASN A 3 -17.61 27.72 -0.12
N ARG A 4 -18.05 27.14 -1.26
CA ARG A 4 -17.96 25.68 -1.53
C ARG A 4 -16.54 25.13 -1.36
N SER A 5 -15.52 25.97 -1.50
CA SER A 5 -14.10 25.62 -1.29
C SER A 5 -13.71 25.42 0.18
N ASP A 6 -14.56 25.80 1.12
CA ASP A 6 -14.25 25.80 2.57
C ASP A 6 -14.89 24.60 3.28
N PHE A 7 -15.63 23.74 2.55
CA PHE A 7 -16.20 22.52 3.09
C PHE A 7 -15.25 21.33 2.86
N PRO A 8 -14.99 20.53 3.90
CA PRO A 8 -14.33 19.26 3.70
C PRO A 8 -15.24 18.34 2.87
N ARG A 9 -14.69 17.66 1.87
CA ARG A 9 -15.45 16.72 1.05
C ARG A 9 -16.72 17.36 0.46
N PRO A 10 -16.56 18.36 -0.43
CA PRO A 10 -17.69 19.14 -0.98
C PRO A 10 -18.44 18.42 -2.11
N GLU A 11 -17.85 17.32 -2.64
CA GLU A 11 -18.41 16.56 -3.75
C GLU A 11 -19.63 15.74 -3.34
N TYR A 12 -20.49 15.41 -4.32
CA TYR A 12 -21.58 14.46 -4.11
C TYR A 12 -21.01 13.06 -3.84
N PRO A 13 -21.42 12.39 -2.73
CA PRO A 13 -20.72 11.20 -2.26
C PRO A 13 -21.01 9.90 -3.05
N ARG A 14 -22.07 9.89 -3.86
CA ARG A 14 -22.53 8.71 -4.61
C ARG A 14 -22.58 8.96 -6.11
N PRO A 15 -21.43 9.10 -6.81
CA PRO A 15 -21.41 9.34 -8.26
C PRO A 15 -22.03 8.18 -9.07
N ASP A 16 -22.08 7.00 -8.50
CA ASP A 16 -22.73 5.79 -9.01
C ASP A 16 -24.26 5.82 -8.88
N HIS A 17 -24.78 6.66 -8.01
CA HIS A 17 -26.23 6.75 -7.72
C HIS A 17 -26.63 8.19 -7.41
N GLN A 18 -26.58 9.05 -8.40
CA GLN A 18 -26.90 10.47 -8.26
C GLN A 18 -28.39 10.71 -8.40
N ARG A 19 -29.04 11.13 -7.29
CA ARG A 19 -30.47 11.41 -7.27
C ARG A 19 -30.77 12.87 -7.57
N GLY A 20 -31.78 13.13 -8.43
CA GLY A 20 -32.23 14.45 -8.78
C GLY A 20 -31.19 15.27 -9.53
N ARG A 21 -31.33 16.60 -9.49
CA ARG A 21 -30.37 17.53 -10.07
C ARG A 21 -29.27 17.80 -9.06
N ILE A 22 -28.06 17.47 -9.40
CA ILE A 22 -26.90 17.64 -8.54
C ILE A 22 -26.39 19.07 -8.58
N GLU A 23 -26.64 19.78 -9.65
CA GLU A 23 -26.35 21.20 -9.78
C GLU A 23 -27.43 22.05 -9.11
N GLY A 24 -27.03 22.85 -8.13
CA GLY A 24 -27.91 23.74 -7.43
C GLY A 24 -28.33 23.26 -6.04
N LEU A 25 -29.62 23.26 -5.73
CA LEU A 25 -30.18 23.03 -4.41
C LEU A 25 -30.88 21.67 -4.25
N ASP A 26 -30.59 20.71 -5.12
CA ASP A 26 -31.25 19.40 -5.09
C ASP A 26 -30.71 18.48 -3.99
N TRP A 27 -29.65 18.87 -3.32
CA TRP A 27 -29.11 18.22 -2.13
C TRP A 27 -28.39 19.24 -1.24
N LEU A 28 -28.24 18.93 0.02
CA LEU A 28 -27.56 19.77 1.00
C LEU A 28 -26.43 18.98 1.67
N ASN A 29 -25.18 19.38 1.43
CA ASN A 29 -24.02 18.82 2.12
C ASN A 29 -23.99 19.33 3.56
N LEU A 30 -23.93 18.41 4.53
CA LEU A 30 -23.82 18.72 5.96
C LEU A 30 -22.41 18.46 6.51
N ASN A 31 -21.42 18.24 5.67
CA ASN A 31 -20.02 18.21 6.12
C ASN A 31 -19.58 19.59 6.66
N GLY A 32 -18.50 19.60 7.40
CA GLY A 32 -17.98 20.80 8.05
C GLY A 32 -18.25 20.84 9.55
N PRO A 33 -18.25 22.02 10.18
CA PRO A 33 -18.32 22.12 11.64
C PRO A 33 -19.70 21.75 12.18
N TRP A 34 -19.70 20.92 13.23
CA TRP A 34 -20.86 20.60 14.07
C TRP A 34 -20.52 20.96 15.52
N ASP A 35 -21.48 21.47 16.28
CA ASP A 35 -21.34 21.54 17.73
C ASP A 35 -21.24 20.14 18.29
N PHE A 36 -20.33 19.93 19.26
CA PHE A 36 -19.97 18.59 19.71
C PHE A 36 -19.72 18.55 21.23
N CYS A 37 -19.97 17.39 21.83
CA CYS A 37 -19.46 17.03 23.14
C CYS A 37 -19.34 15.51 23.30
N PHE A 38 -18.34 15.08 24.08
CA PHE A 38 -18.28 13.70 24.55
C PHE A 38 -19.18 13.50 25.78
N ASP A 39 -19.75 12.32 25.90
CA ASP A 39 -20.65 11.92 27.01
C ASP A 39 -19.99 10.74 27.78
N GLY A 40 -18.95 11.07 28.51
CA GLY A 40 -18.20 10.08 29.29
C GLY A 40 -19.00 9.39 30.41
N ASP A 41 -19.95 10.13 30.96
CA ASP A 41 -20.81 9.68 32.06
C ASP A 41 -22.16 9.11 31.59
N ARG A 42 -22.41 9.10 30.27
CA ARG A 42 -23.65 8.62 29.62
C ARG A 42 -24.91 9.32 30.10
N LEU A 43 -24.81 10.62 30.39
CA LEU A 43 -25.90 11.44 30.93
C LEU A 43 -26.80 12.03 29.83
N GLY A 44 -26.32 12.16 28.61
CA GLY A 44 -26.96 12.94 27.56
C GLY A 44 -28.41 12.56 27.26
N THR A 45 -28.72 11.26 27.29
CA THR A 45 -30.10 10.81 27.10
C THR A 45 -30.98 11.17 28.30
N ALA A 46 -30.50 11.00 29.53
CA ALA A 46 -31.26 11.34 30.76
C ALA A 46 -31.50 12.86 30.91
N GLU A 47 -30.52 13.66 30.50
CA GLU A 47 -30.57 15.12 30.52
C GLU A 47 -31.17 15.72 29.24
N SER A 48 -31.65 14.88 28.35
CA SER A 48 -32.32 15.26 27.11
C SER A 48 -31.46 16.18 26.21
N TRP A 49 -30.19 15.86 26.00
CA TRP A 49 -29.30 16.64 25.13
C TRP A 49 -29.75 16.64 23.64
N PHE A 50 -30.65 15.74 23.28
CA PHE A 50 -31.34 15.74 22.00
C PHE A 50 -32.31 16.92 21.83
N ASN A 51 -32.70 17.62 22.92
CA ASN A 51 -33.50 18.83 22.85
C ASN A 51 -32.63 20.03 22.45
N PRO A 52 -33.00 20.84 21.46
CA PRO A 52 -32.21 21.98 20.99
C PRO A 52 -31.73 22.95 22.08
N ALA A 53 -32.48 23.06 23.18
CA ALA A 53 -32.16 23.97 24.28
C ALA A 53 -31.20 23.37 25.34
N HIS A 54 -30.85 22.08 25.24
CA HIS A 54 -30.10 21.37 26.26
C HIS A 54 -28.74 20.91 25.75
N GLY A 55 -27.90 20.47 26.68
CA GLY A 55 -26.61 19.86 26.45
C GLY A 55 -25.40 20.79 26.52
N PRO A 56 -24.25 20.26 26.86
CA PRO A 56 -23.01 21.02 27.08
C PRO A 56 -22.17 21.21 25.80
N PHE A 57 -22.78 21.32 24.64
CA PHE A 57 -22.08 21.44 23.35
C PHE A 57 -21.11 22.62 23.35
N SER A 58 -19.89 22.38 23.87
CA SER A 58 -18.86 23.40 24.06
C SER A 58 -17.74 23.32 23.04
N GLU A 59 -17.67 22.22 22.28
CA GLU A 59 -16.67 21.98 21.27
C GLU A 59 -17.26 22.00 19.88
N GLN A 60 -16.39 22.02 18.87
CA GLN A 60 -16.76 21.81 17.48
C GLN A 60 -15.95 20.66 16.90
N ILE A 61 -16.61 19.81 16.13
CA ILE A 61 -15.98 18.74 15.37
C ILE A 61 -16.25 18.92 13.88
N ILE A 62 -15.29 18.56 13.05
CA ILE A 62 -15.42 18.64 11.58
C ILE A 62 -15.89 17.29 11.03
N VAL A 63 -17.11 17.23 10.54
CA VAL A 63 -17.66 16.07 9.83
C VAL A 63 -17.18 16.14 8.36
N PRO A 64 -16.78 15.05 7.71
CA PRO A 64 -16.92 13.65 8.10
C PRO A 64 -15.62 13.00 8.61
N PHE A 65 -15.07 13.46 9.66
CA PHE A 65 -13.83 12.89 10.19
C PHE A 65 -14.07 12.24 11.55
N CYS A 66 -13.48 11.05 11.75
CA CYS A 66 -13.58 10.32 13.00
C CYS A 66 -12.91 11.06 14.16
N TRP A 67 -13.31 10.75 15.39
CA TRP A 67 -12.82 11.44 16.59
C TRP A 67 -11.32 11.41 16.78
N GLU A 68 -10.69 10.32 16.33
CA GLU A 68 -9.27 10.07 16.46
C GLU A 68 -8.41 10.84 15.47
N SER A 69 -9.03 11.47 14.48
CA SER A 69 -8.33 12.13 13.39
C SER A 69 -7.96 13.58 13.71
N LEU A 70 -6.83 14.05 13.14
CA LEU A 70 -6.45 15.46 13.19
C LEU A 70 -7.45 16.35 12.46
N ALA A 71 -7.98 15.86 11.34
CA ALA A 71 -8.89 16.61 10.51
C ALA A 71 -10.22 16.91 11.21
N ALA A 72 -10.64 16.09 12.18
CA ALA A 72 -11.86 16.31 12.96
C ALA A 72 -11.83 17.59 13.80
N TRP A 73 -10.64 18.05 14.19
CA TRP A 73 -10.49 19.14 15.17
C TRP A 73 -9.93 20.43 14.58
N GLY A 74 -9.66 20.46 13.29
CA GLY A 74 -9.09 21.61 12.59
C GLY A 74 -7.59 21.81 12.87
N GLN A 75 -6.89 22.43 11.95
CA GLN A 75 -5.45 22.68 12.08
C GLN A 75 -5.08 23.78 13.11
N GLY A 76 -6.05 24.38 13.76
CA GLY A 76 -5.86 25.64 14.46
C GLY A 76 -5.53 25.54 15.94
N ASP A 77 -5.86 24.48 16.60
CA ASP A 77 -5.79 24.49 18.06
C ASP A 77 -4.82 23.48 18.65
N ALA A 78 -3.54 23.71 18.34
CA ALA A 78 -2.46 23.21 19.18
C ALA A 78 -2.41 23.89 20.55
N ALA A 79 -3.24 24.90 20.79
CA ALA A 79 -3.25 25.72 21.98
C ALA A 79 -4.42 25.34 22.89
N GLY A 80 -4.31 24.20 23.55
CA GLY A 80 -5.10 23.97 24.75
C GLY A 80 -6.19 22.94 24.67
N ASN A 81 -6.58 22.42 23.55
CA ASN A 81 -7.46 21.25 23.52
C ASN A 81 -6.64 20.00 23.79
N ASN A 82 -6.94 19.35 24.90
CA ASN A 82 -6.39 18.05 25.28
C ASN A 82 -6.83 16.92 24.32
N ASN A 83 -6.78 17.19 23.02
CA ASN A 83 -7.07 16.16 22.07
C ASN A 83 -5.86 15.25 21.92
N TYR A 84 -5.75 14.37 22.87
CA TYR A 84 -4.69 13.41 23.05
C TYR A 84 -4.51 12.54 21.81
N TYR A 85 -5.59 12.25 21.07
CA TYR A 85 -5.55 11.46 19.87
C TYR A 85 -4.86 12.18 18.71
N ALA A 86 -5.29 13.38 18.45
CA ALA A 86 -4.81 14.16 17.33
C ALA A 86 -3.33 14.59 17.44
N THR A 87 -2.83 14.78 18.67
CA THR A 87 -1.48 15.32 18.88
C THR A 87 -0.39 14.26 18.94
N ARG A 88 -0.71 13.02 19.19
CA ARG A 88 0.29 11.98 19.44
C ARG A 88 0.56 11.05 18.25
N VAL A 89 -0.45 10.73 17.47
CA VAL A 89 -0.33 9.74 16.39
C VAL A 89 0.27 10.36 15.12
N PHE A 90 0.03 11.64 14.82
CA PHE A 90 0.31 12.20 13.50
C PHE A 90 1.36 13.30 13.44
N ARG A 91 1.89 13.79 14.57
CA ARG A 91 2.97 14.79 14.55
C ARG A 91 4.35 14.19 14.29
N ASP A 92 4.49 12.92 14.60
CA ASP A 92 5.73 12.20 14.35
C ASP A 92 5.39 10.73 14.02
N PRO A 93 5.26 10.39 12.75
CA PRO A 93 4.96 9.02 12.34
C PRO A 93 6.03 8.01 12.79
N THR A 94 7.24 8.47 13.13
CA THR A 94 8.27 7.59 13.67
C THR A 94 8.05 7.22 15.14
N GLN A 95 7.12 7.87 15.83
CA GLN A 95 6.78 7.59 17.22
C GLN A 95 5.51 6.73 17.38
N VAL A 96 4.80 6.42 16.28
CA VAL A 96 3.67 5.50 16.34
C VAL A 96 4.21 4.09 16.28
N THR A 97 4.26 3.45 17.43
CA THR A 97 4.62 2.04 17.56
C THR A 97 3.37 1.19 17.74
N ARG A 98 3.46 -0.10 17.41
CA ARG A 98 2.41 -1.08 17.69
C ARG A 98 1.99 -1.09 19.17
N ALA A 99 2.88 -0.69 20.07
CA ALA A 99 2.61 -0.64 21.51
C ALA A 99 1.80 0.58 21.94
N ASN A 100 1.95 1.74 21.28
CA ASN A 100 1.38 2.99 21.77
C ASN A 100 0.06 3.41 21.09
N HIS A 101 -0.30 2.84 19.93
CA HIS A 101 -1.58 3.16 19.27
C HIS A 101 -2.82 2.76 20.09
N ARG A 102 -2.68 1.81 21.03
CA ARG A 102 -3.74 1.33 21.93
C ARG A 102 -3.81 2.08 23.28
N SER A 103 -2.85 2.95 23.58
CA SER A 103 -2.67 3.49 24.93
C SER A 103 -3.41 4.81 25.19
N ALA A 104 -4.09 5.35 24.20
CA ALA A 104 -4.82 6.62 24.36
C ALA A 104 -6.17 6.42 25.08
N PRO A 105 -6.56 7.31 26.00
CA PRO A 105 -7.90 7.29 26.56
C PRO A 105 -8.93 7.50 25.45
N ARG A 106 -9.99 6.70 25.44
CA ARG A 106 -10.99 6.68 24.40
C ARG A 106 -12.35 7.05 24.99
N TYR A 107 -13.08 7.89 24.30
CA TYR A 107 -14.47 8.14 24.58
C TYR A 107 -15.34 7.21 23.74
N GLU A 108 -16.43 6.70 24.34
CA GLU A 108 -17.34 5.77 23.66
C GLU A 108 -18.57 6.44 23.08
N VAL A 109 -18.93 7.65 23.57
CA VAL A 109 -20.15 8.34 23.15
C VAL A 109 -19.86 9.78 22.79
N GLY A 110 -20.27 10.19 21.59
CA GLY A 110 -20.20 11.55 21.10
C GLY A 110 -21.57 12.06 20.64
N TRP A 111 -21.89 13.29 21.00
CA TRP A 111 -23.08 13.99 20.58
C TRP A 111 -22.75 15.10 19.62
N TYR A 112 -23.39 15.08 18.45
CA TYR A 112 -23.27 16.06 17.38
C TYR A 112 -24.55 16.87 17.28
N ARG A 113 -24.42 18.19 17.09
CA ARG A 113 -25.58 19.08 16.90
C ARG A 113 -25.33 20.03 15.74
N ARG A 114 -26.34 20.21 14.88
CA ARG A 114 -26.27 21.15 13.77
C ARG A 114 -27.65 21.77 13.44
N GLU A 115 -27.64 23.07 13.21
CA GLU A 115 -28.79 23.76 12.62
C GLU A 115 -28.86 23.54 11.14
N ILE A 116 -30.02 23.15 10.61
CA ILE A 116 -30.26 22.94 9.18
C ILE A 116 -31.42 23.80 8.70
N TYR A 117 -31.36 24.15 7.42
CA TYR A 117 -32.45 24.87 6.74
C TYR A 117 -32.74 24.21 5.40
N ILE A 118 -33.98 23.76 5.21
CA ILE A 118 -34.46 23.11 3.99
C ILE A 118 -35.38 24.08 3.27
N PRO A 119 -35.06 24.49 2.03
CA PRO A 119 -35.86 25.45 1.27
C PRO A 119 -37.15 24.81 0.72
N ARG A 120 -38.13 24.55 1.61
CA ARG A 120 -39.39 23.86 1.25
C ARG A 120 -40.19 24.53 0.14
N ASP A 121 -39.97 25.83 -0.09
CA ASP A 121 -40.62 26.61 -1.15
C ASP A 121 -39.96 26.40 -2.53
N SER A 122 -38.78 25.85 -2.57
CA SER A 122 -38.07 25.53 -3.83
C SER A 122 -38.73 24.35 -4.55
N PRO A 123 -38.88 24.40 -5.89
CA PRO A 123 -39.45 23.28 -6.67
C PRO A 123 -38.81 21.93 -6.44
N ALA A 124 -37.49 21.92 -6.15
CA ALA A 124 -36.77 20.71 -5.84
C ALA A 124 -37.26 20.01 -4.57
N TRP A 125 -37.71 20.77 -3.57
CA TRP A 125 -38.05 20.27 -2.25
C TRP A 125 -39.57 20.24 -1.96
N THR A 126 -40.37 20.99 -2.71
CA THR A 126 -41.81 21.11 -2.49
C THR A 126 -42.51 19.76 -2.63
N GLY A 127 -43.25 19.37 -1.57
CA GLY A 127 -44.05 18.14 -1.57
C GLY A 127 -43.24 16.84 -1.53
N LYS A 128 -41.96 16.93 -1.29
CA LYS A 128 -41.06 15.75 -1.18
C LYS A 128 -40.74 15.43 0.29
N ARG A 129 -40.42 14.20 0.56
CA ARG A 129 -39.79 13.75 1.82
C ARG A 129 -38.37 14.31 1.88
N ILE A 130 -37.92 14.60 3.07
CA ILE A 130 -36.59 15.16 3.36
C ILE A 130 -35.77 14.06 4.01
N ILE A 131 -34.82 13.48 3.27
CA ILE A 131 -34.07 12.33 3.70
C ILE A 131 -32.65 12.76 4.09
N LEU A 132 -32.30 12.54 5.35
CA LEU A 132 -30.94 12.61 5.84
C LEU A 132 -30.24 11.30 5.56
N THR A 133 -29.09 11.36 4.91
CA THR A 133 -28.21 10.21 4.70
C THR A 133 -26.89 10.43 5.42
N VAL A 134 -26.47 9.47 6.22
CA VAL A 134 -25.14 9.38 6.81
C VAL A 134 -24.38 8.28 6.06
N GLY A 135 -23.27 8.61 5.41
CA GLY A 135 -22.52 7.67 4.60
C GLY A 135 -21.92 6.51 5.41
N ALA A 136 -21.42 6.81 6.60
CA ALA A 136 -21.02 5.84 7.63
C ALA A 136 -20.75 6.54 8.95
N ALA A 137 -21.10 5.88 10.05
CA ALA A 137 -20.76 6.29 11.41
C ALA A 137 -20.56 5.05 12.28
N ASP A 138 -19.45 4.94 12.98
CA ASP A 138 -19.13 3.80 13.81
C ASP A 138 -19.53 4.07 15.25
N PHE A 139 -20.42 3.31 15.92
CA PHE A 139 -21.10 2.10 15.45
C PHE A 139 -22.63 2.20 15.59
N PHE A 140 -23.16 2.65 16.75
CA PHE A 140 -24.59 2.90 17.00
C PHE A 140 -24.91 4.38 16.80
N THR A 141 -25.94 4.69 16.06
CA THR A 141 -26.36 6.07 15.82
C THR A 141 -27.82 6.26 16.17
N ASP A 142 -28.10 7.15 17.10
CA ASP A 142 -29.45 7.67 17.38
C ASP A 142 -29.57 9.06 16.79
N ALA A 143 -30.76 9.40 16.24
CA ALA A 143 -30.98 10.66 15.57
C ALA A 143 -32.27 11.34 16.03
N TRP A 144 -32.17 12.66 16.21
CA TRP A 144 -33.33 13.54 16.53
C TRP A 144 -33.31 14.78 15.64
N CYS A 145 -34.49 15.30 15.33
CA CYS A 145 -34.66 16.59 14.70
C CYS A 145 -35.66 17.40 15.51
N ASN A 146 -35.29 18.62 15.95
CA ASN A 146 -36.09 19.45 16.84
C ASN A 146 -36.57 18.74 18.13
N GLY A 147 -35.74 17.85 18.66
CA GLY A 147 -36.03 17.02 19.83
C GLY A 147 -36.95 15.82 19.58
N GLN A 148 -37.44 15.64 18.36
CA GLN A 148 -38.22 14.48 17.96
C GLN A 148 -37.31 13.36 17.45
N PRO A 149 -37.42 12.13 17.94
CA PRO A 149 -36.62 11.01 17.43
C PRO A 149 -37.00 10.71 15.98
N VAL A 150 -36.00 10.59 15.11
CA VAL A 150 -36.19 10.28 13.68
C VAL A 150 -35.64 8.89 13.29
N GLY A 151 -34.86 8.27 14.13
CA GLY A 151 -34.42 6.88 13.92
C GLY A 151 -33.22 6.44 14.73
N HIS A 152 -32.88 5.19 14.52
CA HIS A 152 -31.72 4.50 15.09
C HIS A 152 -31.06 3.65 14.01
N HIS A 153 -29.74 3.52 14.06
CA HIS A 153 -28.95 2.64 13.19
C HIS A 153 -27.88 1.90 13.97
N GLU A 154 -27.58 0.69 13.52
CA GLU A 154 -26.48 -0.15 13.98
C GLU A 154 -25.61 -0.58 12.79
N GLY A 155 -24.34 -0.21 12.82
CA GLY A 155 -23.36 -0.56 11.77
C GLY A 155 -22.42 0.58 11.43
N GLY A 156 -21.13 0.28 11.22
CA GLY A 156 -20.05 1.25 11.07
C GLY A 156 -19.63 1.55 9.63
N TYR A 157 -20.08 0.79 8.61
CA TYR A 157 -19.45 0.81 7.28
C TYR A 157 -20.36 1.15 6.11
N THR A 158 -21.67 1.10 6.29
CA THR A 158 -22.62 1.27 5.19
C THR A 158 -23.55 2.44 5.43
N PRO A 159 -24.08 3.09 4.38
CA PRO A 159 -24.95 4.24 4.52
C PRO A 159 -26.30 3.87 5.13
N PHE A 160 -26.86 4.82 5.89
CA PHE A 160 -28.19 4.73 6.48
C PHE A 160 -28.93 6.05 6.36
N GLU A 161 -30.26 5.98 6.48
CA GLU A 161 -31.16 7.10 6.18
C GLU A 161 -32.16 7.36 7.31
N PHE A 162 -32.45 8.64 7.54
CA PHE A 162 -33.51 9.09 8.42
C PHE A 162 -34.42 10.06 7.69
N ASP A 163 -35.75 9.98 7.93
CA ASP A 163 -36.71 10.86 7.34
C ASP A 163 -37.02 12.05 8.32
N LEU A 164 -36.59 13.23 7.93
CA LEU A 164 -36.74 14.46 8.72
C LEU A 164 -38.03 15.20 8.44
N THR A 165 -38.86 14.77 7.47
CA THR A 165 -39.94 15.53 6.88
C THR A 165 -40.93 16.10 7.93
N ASP A 166 -41.31 15.25 8.86
CA ASP A 166 -42.34 15.59 9.85
C ASP A 166 -41.75 16.22 11.13
N ALA A 167 -40.45 16.16 11.33
CA ALA A 167 -39.71 16.70 12.46
C ALA A 167 -39.18 18.13 12.22
N LEU A 168 -39.11 18.58 10.96
CA LEU A 168 -38.78 19.98 10.63
C LEU A 168 -39.95 20.92 10.93
N ASP A 169 -39.63 22.17 11.29
CA ASP A 169 -40.64 23.19 11.46
C ASP A 169 -41.34 23.58 10.13
N VAL A 170 -42.37 24.36 10.19
CA VAL A 170 -43.16 24.81 9.03
C VAL A 170 -42.33 25.62 8.02
N ASN A 171 -41.25 26.25 8.47
CA ASN A 171 -40.34 27.06 7.66
C ASN A 171 -39.14 26.22 7.12
N GLY A 172 -39.10 24.90 7.36
CA GLY A 172 -38.03 24.02 6.94
C GLY A 172 -36.76 24.11 7.81
N ARG A 173 -36.86 24.63 9.03
CA ARG A 173 -35.74 24.70 9.98
C ARG A 173 -35.74 23.47 10.90
N GLY A 174 -34.56 22.99 11.24
CA GLY A 174 -34.36 21.90 12.18
C GLY A 174 -33.06 22.00 12.92
N THR A 175 -33.07 21.66 14.19
CA THR A 175 -31.86 21.32 14.94
C THR A 175 -31.69 19.82 14.89
N LEU A 176 -30.73 19.38 14.12
CA LEU A 176 -30.37 17.96 14.00
C LEU A 176 -29.40 17.60 15.13
N VAL A 177 -29.70 16.53 15.84
CA VAL A 177 -28.82 15.95 16.86
C VAL A 177 -28.57 14.48 16.53
N LEU A 178 -27.31 14.08 16.49
CA LEU A 178 -26.88 12.69 16.34
C LEU A 178 -26.10 12.30 17.58
N ARG A 179 -26.42 11.16 18.17
CA ARG A 179 -25.63 10.50 19.19
C ARG A 179 -24.98 9.29 18.56
N VAL A 180 -23.67 9.24 18.58
CA VAL A 180 -22.92 8.09 18.09
C VAL A 180 -22.23 7.41 19.28
N GLU A 181 -22.37 6.10 19.36
CA GLU A 181 -21.75 5.28 20.38
C GLU A 181 -20.93 4.15 19.75
N ASP A 182 -19.66 4.11 20.10
CA ASP A 182 -18.73 3.05 19.68
C ASP A 182 -18.07 2.42 20.92
N PRO A 183 -18.63 1.34 21.47
CA PRO A 183 -18.13 0.71 22.68
C PRO A 183 -16.76 0.08 22.46
N MET A 184 -15.81 0.37 23.36
CA MET A 184 -14.42 -0.10 23.26
C MET A 184 -14.25 -1.62 23.36
N ASP A 185 -15.18 -2.29 24.03
CA ASP A 185 -15.12 -3.74 24.27
C ASP A 185 -16.07 -4.54 23.36
N ASN A 186 -16.72 -3.87 22.41
CA ASN A 186 -17.67 -4.51 21.52
C ASN A 186 -16.95 -5.34 20.43
N ARG A 187 -16.47 -6.50 20.81
CA ARG A 187 -15.78 -7.44 19.90
C ARG A 187 -16.67 -8.01 18.81
N GLN A 188 -17.98 -7.89 18.98
CA GLN A 188 -19.01 -8.45 18.07
C GLN A 188 -19.38 -7.50 16.92
N GLN A 189 -18.78 -6.31 16.87
CA GLN A 189 -18.93 -5.43 15.70
C GLN A 189 -17.85 -5.70 14.65
N PRO A 190 -18.13 -5.49 13.36
CA PRO A 190 -17.10 -5.48 12.33
C PRO A 190 -16.10 -4.35 12.60
N VAL A 191 -14.85 -4.68 12.84
CA VAL A 191 -13.77 -3.72 13.16
C VAL A 191 -12.66 -3.70 12.11
N GLY A 192 -12.53 -4.78 11.32
CA GLY A 192 -11.41 -4.93 10.41
C GLY A 192 -10.05 -4.83 11.11
N LYS A 193 -9.18 -3.96 10.64
CA LYS A 193 -7.88 -3.70 11.29
C LYS A 193 -7.90 -2.63 12.37
N GLN A 194 -9.03 -2.00 12.62
CA GLN A 194 -9.16 -1.04 13.71
C GLN A 194 -8.88 -1.70 15.05
N TRP A 195 -8.36 -0.94 15.99
CA TRP A 195 -8.08 -1.32 17.36
C TRP A 195 -7.04 -2.45 17.54
N GLN A 196 -7.12 -3.52 16.78
CA GLN A 196 -6.16 -4.64 16.91
C GLN A 196 -4.83 -4.36 16.23
N TRP A 197 -4.87 -3.59 15.14
CA TRP A 197 -3.71 -3.35 14.29
C TRP A 197 -3.41 -1.86 14.12
N TYR A 198 -4.41 -1.03 13.81
CA TYR A 198 -4.28 0.42 13.63
C TYR A 198 -5.20 1.19 14.57
N THR A 199 -5.11 2.52 14.48
CA THR A 199 -5.99 3.44 15.20
C THR A 199 -7.45 3.11 14.94
N THR A 200 -8.26 3.12 16.00
CA THR A 200 -9.70 2.93 15.93
C THR A 200 -10.37 4.14 15.26
N THR A 201 -11.47 3.88 14.60
CA THR A 201 -12.30 4.90 13.97
C THR A 201 -13.66 4.95 14.63
N SER A 202 -13.96 6.01 15.32
CA SER A 202 -15.24 6.21 16.02
C SER A 202 -15.95 7.45 15.53
N GLY A 203 -17.28 7.44 15.56
CA GLY A 203 -18.07 8.57 15.11
C GLY A 203 -18.34 8.60 13.61
N ILE A 204 -18.72 9.77 13.10
CA ILE A 204 -19.07 9.93 11.68
C ILE A 204 -17.80 10.05 10.86
N TRP A 205 -17.61 9.12 9.88
CA TRP A 205 -16.41 9.11 9.04
C TRP A 205 -16.69 9.14 7.53
N GLN A 206 -17.96 9.18 7.10
CA GLN A 206 -18.34 9.46 5.71
C GLN A 206 -19.36 10.59 5.64
N THR A 207 -19.47 11.20 4.45
CA THR A 207 -20.29 12.38 4.19
C THR A 207 -21.72 12.28 4.73
N VAL A 208 -22.17 13.34 5.37
CA VAL A 208 -23.55 13.53 5.82
C VAL A 208 -24.24 14.53 4.89
N TYR A 209 -25.41 14.17 4.39
CA TYR A 209 -26.14 15.03 3.47
C TYR A 209 -27.64 14.84 3.55
N VAL A 210 -28.39 15.81 3.03
CA VAL A 210 -29.85 15.75 2.93
C VAL A 210 -30.27 15.90 1.49
N GLU A 211 -31.22 15.09 1.06
CA GLU A 211 -31.80 15.17 -0.27
C GLU A 211 -33.33 15.09 -0.27
N PRO A 212 -33.99 15.72 -1.25
CA PRO A 212 -35.42 15.57 -1.45
C PRO A 212 -35.75 14.27 -2.15
N ARG A 213 -36.74 13.52 -1.66
CA ARG A 213 -37.14 12.27 -2.27
C ARG A 213 -38.65 12.20 -2.40
N HIS A 214 -39.14 11.85 -3.59
CA HIS A 214 -40.56 11.63 -3.77
C HIS A 214 -41.00 10.33 -3.06
N GLU A 215 -42.24 10.27 -2.53
CA GLU A 215 -42.76 9.06 -1.88
C GLU A 215 -42.66 7.84 -2.79
N THR A 216 -43.00 8.02 -4.09
CA THR A 216 -42.75 7.01 -5.13
C THR A 216 -41.35 7.25 -5.68
N SER A 217 -40.41 6.33 -5.41
CA SER A 217 -39.01 6.55 -5.70
C SER A 217 -38.27 5.29 -6.12
N ILE A 218 -37.22 5.47 -6.88
CA ILE A 218 -36.26 4.43 -7.28
C ILE A 218 -35.48 4.00 -6.04
N ARG A 219 -35.42 2.68 -5.78
CA ARG A 219 -34.62 2.07 -4.71
C ARG A 219 -33.27 1.56 -5.25
N PRO A 220 -32.34 1.13 -4.40
CA PRO A 220 -31.11 0.48 -4.86
C PRO A 220 -31.44 -0.59 -5.90
N PHE A 221 -30.65 -0.64 -6.96
CA PHE A 221 -30.95 -1.41 -8.16
C PHE A 221 -29.71 -2.16 -8.68
N ARG A 222 -29.94 -3.12 -9.55
CA ARG A 222 -28.88 -3.92 -10.16
C ARG A 222 -28.87 -3.76 -11.67
N ILE A 223 -27.67 -3.56 -12.21
CA ILE A 223 -27.38 -3.50 -13.63
C ILE A 223 -26.40 -4.63 -13.93
N THR A 224 -26.83 -5.64 -14.68
CA THR A 224 -26.03 -6.84 -14.94
C THR A 224 -25.67 -6.92 -16.41
N PRO A 225 -24.40 -6.77 -16.81
CA PRO A 225 -23.94 -6.93 -18.18
C PRO A 225 -24.06 -8.39 -18.65
N ASP A 226 -24.42 -8.57 -19.94
CA ASP A 226 -24.36 -9.83 -20.67
C ASP A 226 -23.59 -9.59 -21.96
N ILE A 227 -22.27 -9.82 -21.92
CA ILE A 227 -21.40 -9.55 -23.06
C ILE A 227 -21.65 -10.50 -24.22
N ALA A 228 -22.12 -11.73 -23.96
CA ALA A 228 -22.42 -12.72 -25.00
C ALA A 228 -23.62 -12.31 -25.88
N ARG A 229 -24.56 -11.53 -25.29
CA ARG A 229 -25.73 -11.02 -25.99
C ARG A 229 -25.66 -9.55 -26.36
N GLU A 230 -24.54 -8.90 -26.08
CA GLU A 230 -24.36 -7.42 -26.20
C GLU A 230 -25.54 -6.67 -25.58
N SER A 231 -25.92 -7.07 -24.36
CA SER A 231 -27.10 -6.56 -23.68
C SER A 231 -26.83 -6.37 -22.18
N VAL A 232 -27.70 -5.61 -21.55
CA VAL A 232 -27.64 -5.36 -20.10
C VAL A 232 -29.01 -5.61 -19.50
N VAL A 233 -29.03 -6.26 -18.33
CA VAL A 233 -30.23 -6.56 -17.56
C VAL A 233 -30.39 -5.50 -16.47
N PHE A 234 -31.49 -4.76 -16.51
CA PHE A 234 -31.87 -3.82 -15.46
C PHE A 234 -32.92 -4.47 -14.55
N ARG A 235 -32.71 -4.37 -13.23
CA ARG A 235 -33.68 -4.71 -12.19
C ARG A 235 -33.77 -3.54 -11.22
N ILE A 236 -34.86 -2.78 -11.35
CA ILE A 236 -35.01 -1.48 -10.68
C ILE A 236 -36.27 -1.50 -9.80
N PRO A 237 -36.10 -1.68 -8.47
CA PRO A 237 -37.19 -1.57 -7.53
C PRO A 237 -37.67 -0.11 -7.44
N CYS A 238 -39.00 0.07 -7.43
CA CYS A 238 -39.67 1.37 -7.33
C CYS A 238 -40.63 1.34 -6.14
N ALA A 239 -40.30 2.06 -5.08
CA ALA A 239 -41.16 2.13 -3.90
C ALA A 239 -42.46 2.88 -4.20
N ASN A 240 -43.57 2.43 -3.63
CA ASN A 240 -44.87 3.06 -3.73
C ASN A 240 -45.36 3.32 -5.18
N ALA A 241 -44.81 2.58 -6.14
CA ALA A 241 -45.27 2.67 -7.52
C ALA A 241 -46.72 2.16 -7.66
N ARG A 242 -47.51 2.82 -8.53
CA ARG A 242 -48.89 2.51 -8.80
C ARG A 242 -49.06 1.94 -10.20
N GLU A 243 -50.17 1.30 -10.46
CA GLU A 243 -50.53 0.88 -11.79
C GLU A 243 -50.57 2.08 -12.76
N GLY A 244 -49.89 1.93 -13.90
CA GLY A 244 -49.71 3.00 -14.90
C GLY A 244 -48.44 3.84 -14.71
N ASP A 245 -47.71 3.67 -13.62
CA ASP A 245 -46.37 4.27 -13.50
C ASP A 245 -45.40 3.56 -14.45
N THR A 246 -44.44 4.32 -14.97
CA THR A 246 -43.43 3.81 -15.92
C THR A 246 -42.04 4.23 -15.53
N LEU A 247 -41.04 3.45 -15.88
CA LEU A 247 -39.64 3.76 -15.79
C LEU A 247 -39.07 4.01 -17.20
N GLU A 248 -38.44 5.16 -17.36
CA GLU A 248 -37.69 5.51 -18.56
C GLU A 248 -36.20 5.28 -18.32
N ILE A 249 -35.51 4.55 -19.22
CA ILE A 249 -34.07 4.29 -19.18
C ILE A 249 -33.43 4.92 -20.39
N THR A 250 -32.51 5.86 -20.19
CA THR A 250 -31.70 6.45 -21.27
C THR A 250 -30.25 6.08 -21.06
N ILE A 251 -29.64 5.37 -22.01
CA ILE A 251 -28.25 4.92 -21.94
C ILE A 251 -27.42 5.77 -22.89
N GLN A 252 -26.41 6.45 -22.36
CA GLN A 252 -25.40 7.15 -23.14
C GLN A 252 -24.20 6.22 -23.35
N PRO A 253 -23.92 5.77 -24.57
CA PRO A 253 -22.75 4.94 -24.85
C PRO A 253 -21.45 5.72 -24.63
N PRO A 254 -20.32 5.04 -24.41
CA PRO A 254 -19.01 5.68 -24.31
C PRO A 254 -18.68 6.51 -25.55
N GLY A 255 -17.97 7.65 -25.36
CA GLY A 255 -17.62 8.58 -26.44
C GLY A 255 -18.70 9.61 -26.75
N ASP A 256 -18.59 10.27 -27.91
CA ASP A 256 -19.44 11.41 -28.32
C ASP A 256 -20.75 10.98 -29.02
N GLY A 257 -21.13 9.71 -28.85
CA GLY A 257 -22.35 9.17 -29.43
C GLY A 257 -23.61 9.84 -28.87
N LYS A 258 -24.63 10.04 -29.71
CA LYS A 258 -25.94 10.50 -29.23
C LYS A 258 -26.62 9.36 -28.48
N PRO A 259 -27.29 9.62 -27.34
CA PRO A 259 -28.06 8.61 -26.67
C PRO A 259 -29.16 8.07 -27.58
N PRO A 260 -29.42 6.78 -27.56
CA PRO A 260 -30.56 6.19 -28.26
C PRO A 260 -31.87 6.69 -27.65
N LYS A 261 -32.98 6.38 -28.30
CA LYS A 261 -34.30 6.67 -27.74
C LYS A 261 -34.45 5.98 -26.37
N PRO A 262 -35.07 6.64 -25.41
CA PRO A 262 -35.31 6.02 -24.10
C PRO A 262 -36.15 4.73 -24.25
N THR A 263 -35.77 3.76 -23.41
CA THR A 263 -36.58 2.54 -23.22
C THR A 263 -37.57 2.80 -22.10
N VAL A 264 -38.87 2.68 -22.40
CA VAL A 264 -39.94 2.90 -21.43
C VAL A 264 -40.51 1.57 -20.97
N LEU A 265 -40.54 1.35 -19.67
CA LEU A 265 -40.95 0.10 -19.03
C LEU A 265 -42.17 0.30 -18.15
N PRO A 266 -43.16 -0.61 -18.16
CA PRO A 266 -44.19 -0.63 -17.13
C PRO A 266 -43.58 -1.14 -15.80
N ILE A 267 -43.99 -0.54 -14.69
CA ILE A 267 -43.66 -1.03 -13.37
C ILE A 267 -44.71 -2.02 -12.93
N ARG A 268 -44.31 -3.23 -12.55
CA ARG A 268 -45.20 -4.30 -12.10
C ARG A 268 -44.76 -4.77 -10.71
N ASN A 269 -45.70 -4.81 -9.78
CA ASN A 269 -45.42 -5.18 -8.38
C ASN A 269 -44.23 -4.42 -7.76
N GLY A 270 -44.10 -3.13 -8.06
CA GLY A 270 -42.99 -2.30 -7.58
C GLY A 270 -41.62 -2.56 -8.24
N MET A 271 -41.58 -3.29 -9.37
CA MET A 271 -40.34 -3.63 -10.07
C MET A 271 -40.43 -3.26 -11.55
N ALA A 272 -39.41 -2.62 -12.10
CA ALA A 272 -39.17 -2.48 -13.52
C ALA A 272 -38.01 -3.37 -13.93
N GLU A 273 -38.22 -4.24 -14.90
CA GLU A 273 -37.19 -5.15 -15.43
C GLU A 273 -37.09 -5.04 -16.94
N ALA A 274 -35.88 -5.01 -17.48
CA ALA A 274 -35.62 -5.03 -18.90
C ALA A 274 -34.28 -5.68 -19.25
N ILE A 275 -34.24 -6.21 -20.46
CA ILE A 275 -33.01 -6.54 -21.18
C ILE A 275 -32.87 -5.51 -22.28
N VAL A 276 -31.82 -4.69 -22.24
CA VAL A 276 -31.59 -3.61 -23.20
C VAL A 276 -30.34 -3.93 -24.01
N SER A 277 -30.47 -3.91 -25.36
CA SER A 277 -29.32 -4.08 -26.24
C SER A 277 -28.43 -2.83 -26.20
N VAL A 278 -27.11 -3.02 -26.18
CA VAL A 278 -26.09 -1.99 -26.25
C VAL A 278 -25.16 -2.18 -27.46
N ALA A 279 -25.61 -2.93 -28.45
CA ALA A 279 -24.86 -3.19 -29.67
C ALA A 279 -24.74 -1.92 -30.56
N PRO A 280 -23.55 -1.61 -31.12
CA PRO A 280 -22.29 -2.30 -30.92
C PRO A 280 -21.72 -2.00 -29.52
N MET A 281 -21.25 -3.05 -28.84
CA MET A 281 -20.81 -2.99 -27.46
C MET A 281 -19.37 -2.48 -27.32
N ALA A 282 -19.14 -1.58 -26.36
CA ALA A 282 -17.82 -1.21 -25.88
C ALA A 282 -17.53 -1.88 -24.54
N LEU A 283 -16.54 -2.76 -24.49
CA LEU A 283 -16.16 -3.45 -23.26
C LEU A 283 -15.46 -2.49 -22.31
N TRP A 284 -15.71 -2.69 -21.02
CA TRP A 284 -14.92 -2.13 -19.94
C TRP A 284 -13.77 -3.07 -19.60
N ASP A 285 -12.55 -2.55 -19.53
CA ASP A 285 -11.39 -3.21 -18.96
C ASP A 285 -10.46 -2.16 -18.32
N HIS A 286 -9.38 -2.60 -17.68
CA HIS A 286 -8.45 -1.71 -16.97
C HIS A 286 -7.57 -0.85 -17.89
N HIS A 287 -7.55 -1.13 -19.20
CA HIS A 287 -6.91 -0.30 -20.22
C HIS A 287 -7.92 0.63 -20.91
N HIS A 288 -9.15 0.15 -21.07
CA HIS A 288 -10.25 0.85 -21.73
C HIS A 288 -11.46 0.91 -20.79
N PRO A 289 -11.47 1.84 -19.82
CA PRO A 289 -12.54 1.94 -18.83
C PRO A 289 -13.82 2.57 -19.41
N ASN A 290 -14.41 1.91 -20.40
CA ASN A 290 -15.61 2.37 -21.09
C ASN A 290 -16.84 2.26 -20.19
N LEU A 291 -17.43 3.40 -19.82
CA LEU A 291 -18.63 3.48 -19.00
C LEU A 291 -19.82 3.96 -19.79
N TYR A 292 -20.96 3.27 -19.63
CA TYR A 292 -22.26 3.66 -20.15
C TYR A 292 -22.99 4.48 -19.09
N HIS A 293 -23.10 5.79 -19.29
CA HIS A 293 -23.87 6.64 -18.39
C HIS A 293 -25.35 6.45 -18.62
N THR A 294 -26.14 6.40 -17.55
CA THR A 294 -27.53 6.00 -17.61
C THR A 294 -28.40 6.92 -16.75
N ASP A 295 -29.42 7.51 -17.36
CA ASP A 295 -30.47 8.24 -16.65
C ASP A 295 -31.70 7.33 -16.49
N LEU A 296 -32.17 7.21 -15.25
CA LEU A 296 -33.37 6.49 -14.85
C LEU A 296 -34.41 7.50 -14.41
N ARG A 297 -35.60 7.51 -15.04
CA ARG A 297 -36.69 8.40 -14.69
C ARG A 297 -37.96 7.63 -14.38
N LEU A 298 -38.47 7.85 -13.18
CA LEU A 298 -39.73 7.29 -12.74
C LEU A 298 -40.84 8.28 -13.05
N LEU A 299 -41.83 7.87 -13.85
CA LEU A 299 -42.87 8.76 -14.35
C LEU A 299 -44.27 8.29 -13.96
N ARG A 300 -45.15 9.24 -13.69
CA ARG A 300 -46.62 9.08 -13.56
C ARG A 300 -47.28 10.02 -14.49
N SER A 301 -48.08 9.50 -15.45
CA SER A 301 -48.80 10.30 -16.46
C SER A 301 -47.90 11.32 -17.17
N GLY A 302 -46.62 10.99 -17.44
CA GLY A 302 -45.66 11.87 -18.08
C GLY A 302 -44.95 12.86 -17.16
N GLN A 303 -45.29 12.92 -15.89
CA GLN A 303 -44.60 13.73 -14.88
C GLN A 303 -43.47 12.91 -14.24
N ILE A 304 -42.27 13.48 -14.15
CA ILE A 304 -41.13 12.87 -13.44
C ILE A 304 -41.41 12.97 -11.93
N LEU A 305 -41.44 11.81 -11.27
CA LEU A 305 -41.54 11.70 -9.81
C LEU A 305 -40.18 11.62 -9.17
N ASP A 306 -39.28 10.81 -9.77
CA ASP A 306 -37.93 10.60 -9.26
C ASP A 306 -36.98 10.37 -10.45
N GLU A 307 -35.73 10.75 -10.27
CA GLU A 307 -34.67 10.66 -11.28
C GLU A 307 -33.39 10.23 -10.62
N VAL A 308 -32.71 9.22 -11.19
CA VAL A 308 -31.39 8.77 -10.73
C VAL A 308 -30.46 8.66 -11.95
N ARG A 309 -29.30 9.26 -11.83
CA ARG A 309 -28.20 9.12 -12.78
C ARG A 309 -27.19 8.11 -12.25
N THR A 310 -26.79 7.17 -13.11
CA THR A 310 -25.86 6.09 -12.79
C THR A 310 -24.98 5.77 -13.98
N TYR A 311 -24.14 4.74 -13.86
CA TYR A 311 -23.34 4.19 -14.95
C TYR A 311 -23.13 2.69 -14.75
N PHE A 312 -22.64 2.03 -15.81
CA PHE A 312 -22.18 0.64 -15.75
C PHE A 312 -21.08 0.39 -16.79
N GLY A 313 -20.31 -0.68 -16.62
CA GLY A 313 -19.33 -1.17 -17.59
C GLY A 313 -19.76 -2.52 -18.15
N MET A 314 -19.64 -2.72 -19.47
CA MET A 314 -19.88 -4.01 -20.11
C MET A 314 -18.65 -4.90 -19.90
N ARG A 315 -18.73 -5.84 -18.96
CA ARG A 315 -17.64 -6.76 -18.63
C ARG A 315 -18.13 -8.10 -18.12
N GLU A 316 -17.28 -9.14 -18.26
CA GLU A 316 -17.44 -10.46 -17.67
C GLU A 316 -16.16 -10.85 -16.91
N ILE A 317 -16.31 -11.32 -15.69
CA ILE A 317 -15.24 -11.90 -14.87
C ILE A 317 -15.45 -13.40 -14.80
N SER A 318 -14.40 -14.18 -15.03
CA SER A 318 -14.45 -15.63 -14.99
C SER A 318 -13.10 -16.25 -14.68
N ALA A 319 -13.09 -17.55 -14.36
CA ALA A 319 -11.91 -18.37 -14.28
C ALA A 319 -12.03 -19.48 -15.35
N LYS A 320 -10.98 -19.66 -16.17
CA LYS A 320 -10.99 -20.62 -17.28
C LYS A 320 -9.70 -21.43 -17.32
N VAL A 321 -9.81 -22.74 -17.42
CA VAL A 321 -8.68 -23.62 -17.69
C VAL A 321 -8.24 -23.39 -19.13
N LEU A 322 -6.99 -22.99 -19.32
CA LEU A 322 -6.45 -22.69 -20.64
C LEU A 322 -5.99 -23.99 -21.32
N PRO A 323 -5.96 -24.06 -22.66
CA PRO A 323 -5.43 -25.20 -23.37
C PRO A 323 -3.96 -25.49 -22.97
N GLY A 324 -3.67 -26.72 -22.57
CA GLY A 324 -2.35 -27.15 -22.11
C GLY A 324 -2.13 -27.00 -20.61
N ALA A 325 -3.04 -26.36 -19.87
CA ALA A 325 -2.93 -26.22 -18.41
C ALA A 325 -3.10 -27.58 -17.70
N GLU A 326 -3.64 -28.60 -18.36
CA GLU A 326 -3.75 -29.96 -17.82
C GLU A 326 -2.38 -30.54 -17.46
N THR A 327 -1.35 -30.20 -18.22
CA THR A 327 0.05 -30.58 -17.93
C THR A 327 0.67 -29.81 -16.76
N GLU A 328 0.05 -28.70 -16.40
CA GLU A 328 0.46 -27.82 -15.29
C GLU A 328 -0.45 -27.97 -14.05
N GLY A 329 -1.29 -29.02 -13.98
CA GLY A 329 -2.15 -29.35 -12.86
C GLY A 329 -3.60 -28.89 -12.96
N GLY A 330 -4.05 -28.41 -14.11
CA GLY A 330 -5.44 -28.10 -14.40
C GLY A 330 -5.98 -26.82 -13.73
N ILE A 331 -5.10 -25.91 -13.31
CA ILE A 331 -5.45 -24.65 -12.65
C ILE A 331 -5.97 -23.64 -13.68
N ALA A 332 -7.06 -22.94 -13.35
CA ALA A 332 -7.61 -21.90 -14.21
C ALA A 332 -6.81 -20.60 -14.12
N ALA A 333 -6.84 -19.84 -15.21
CA ALA A 333 -6.43 -18.44 -15.21
C ALA A 333 -7.62 -17.53 -14.88
N LEU A 334 -7.36 -16.42 -14.21
CA LEU A 334 -8.30 -15.31 -14.11
C LEU A 334 -8.56 -14.74 -15.52
N CYS A 335 -9.82 -14.42 -15.81
CA CYS A 335 -10.20 -13.88 -17.12
C CYS A 335 -11.09 -12.64 -16.95
N LEU A 336 -10.82 -11.63 -17.76
CA LEU A 336 -11.69 -10.49 -17.97
C LEU A 336 -12.13 -10.48 -19.45
N ASN A 337 -13.44 -10.42 -19.68
CA ASN A 337 -14.01 -10.44 -21.04
C ASN A 337 -13.54 -11.64 -21.87
N GLY A 338 -13.42 -12.80 -21.20
CA GLY A 338 -12.96 -14.04 -21.81
C GLY A 338 -11.46 -14.12 -22.09
N ARG A 339 -10.68 -13.10 -21.77
CA ARG A 339 -9.22 -13.03 -21.98
C ARG A 339 -8.47 -13.29 -20.68
N PRO A 340 -7.49 -14.20 -20.68
CA PRO A 340 -6.66 -14.44 -19.51
C PRO A 340 -5.91 -13.18 -19.07
N LEU A 341 -5.82 -13.00 -17.73
CA LEU A 341 -5.12 -11.92 -17.07
C LEU A 341 -3.96 -12.44 -16.23
N TYR A 342 -2.95 -11.61 -16.07
CA TYR A 342 -2.00 -11.68 -14.98
C TYR A 342 -2.05 -10.35 -14.23
N LEU A 343 -2.62 -10.35 -13.03
CA LEU A 343 -2.84 -9.12 -12.27
C LEU A 343 -1.66 -8.79 -11.37
N ARG A 344 -1.26 -7.54 -11.40
CA ARG A 344 -0.20 -6.97 -10.59
C ARG A 344 -0.86 -6.06 -9.56
N GLY A 345 -0.89 -6.52 -8.33
CA GLY A 345 -1.64 -5.87 -7.28
C GLY A 345 -0.78 -5.28 -6.17
N ALA A 346 -1.39 -4.32 -5.46
CA ALA A 346 -0.94 -3.85 -4.16
C ALA A 346 -2.11 -3.82 -3.17
N LEU A 347 -1.77 -4.05 -1.90
CA LEU A 347 -2.71 -3.88 -0.80
C LEU A 347 -2.96 -2.39 -0.57
N HIS A 348 -4.21 -1.99 -0.49
CA HIS A 348 -4.63 -0.63 -0.18
C HIS A 348 -5.40 -0.62 1.14
N GLN A 349 -4.75 -0.16 2.21
CA GLN A 349 -5.35 -0.14 3.54
C GLN A 349 -6.39 0.99 3.71
N SER A 350 -6.34 1.99 2.84
CA SER A 350 -7.25 3.15 2.83
C SER A 350 -7.28 3.92 4.16
N PHE A 351 -6.11 4.13 4.73
CA PHE A 351 -5.86 5.02 5.86
C PHE A 351 -5.16 6.29 5.40
N TYR A 352 -5.45 7.41 6.07
CA TYR A 352 -4.98 8.74 5.68
C TYR A 352 -4.37 9.48 6.87
N PRO A 353 -3.27 10.22 6.70
CA PRO A 353 -2.56 10.85 7.81
C PRO A 353 -3.41 11.78 8.65
N ASP A 354 -4.25 12.59 8.00
CA ASP A 354 -5.04 13.62 8.67
C ASP A 354 -6.41 13.12 9.12
N GLY A 355 -6.99 12.19 8.37
CA GLY A 355 -8.38 11.76 8.53
C GLY A 355 -8.57 10.33 9.00
N VAL A 356 -7.51 9.58 9.22
CA VAL A 356 -7.52 8.15 9.58
C VAL A 356 -8.29 7.32 8.56
N TYR A 357 -9.60 7.19 8.69
CA TYR A 357 -10.46 6.46 7.75
C TYR A 357 -10.99 7.31 6.59
N THR A 358 -10.89 8.62 6.67
CA THR A 358 -11.45 9.54 5.68
C THR A 358 -10.35 10.30 4.98
N ALA A 359 -10.28 10.21 3.67
CA ALA A 359 -9.40 11.08 2.89
C ALA A 359 -9.78 12.54 3.12
N GLY A 360 -8.82 13.40 3.46
CA GLY A 360 -9.07 14.83 3.67
C GLY A 360 -9.58 15.55 2.43
N ASP A 361 -9.23 15.03 1.25
CA ASP A 361 -9.65 15.52 -0.07
C ASP A 361 -9.91 14.32 -0.98
N ALA A 362 -10.99 14.36 -1.76
CA ALA A 362 -11.34 13.33 -2.73
C ALA A 362 -10.25 13.06 -3.77
N ARG A 363 -9.40 14.05 -4.04
CA ARG A 363 -8.25 13.88 -4.93
C ARG A 363 -7.25 12.85 -4.42
N MET A 364 -7.12 12.68 -3.11
CA MET A 364 -6.23 11.64 -2.54
C MET A 364 -6.66 10.24 -2.98
N LEU A 365 -7.97 9.97 -3.00
CA LEU A 365 -8.53 8.69 -3.47
C LEU A 365 -8.17 8.42 -4.93
N ARG A 366 -8.30 9.44 -5.78
CA ARG A 366 -7.93 9.37 -7.19
C ARG A 366 -6.43 9.19 -7.37
N ASP A 367 -5.64 9.95 -6.61
CA ASP A 367 -4.20 10.02 -6.78
C ASP A 367 -3.52 8.73 -6.29
N ASP A 368 -4.06 8.05 -5.28
CA ASP A 368 -3.62 6.71 -4.86
C ASP A 368 -3.78 5.70 -6.02
N ILE A 369 -4.94 5.70 -6.70
CA ILE A 369 -5.18 4.85 -7.89
C ILE A 369 -4.27 5.23 -9.05
N ALA A 370 -4.14 6.52 -9.33
CA ALA A 370 -3.28 7.01 -10.41
C ALA A 370 -1.81 6.66 -10.18
N TYR A 371 -1.36 6.73 -8.91
CA TYR A 371 -0.01 6.33 -8.54
C TYR A 371 0.19 4.82 -8.70
N ALA A 372 -0.75 3.99 -8.24
CA ALA A 372 -0.69 2.55 -8.41
C ALA A 372 -0.50 2.19 -9.89
N LYS A 373 -1.30 2.76 -10.79
CA LYS A 373 -1.16 2.57 -12.25
C LYS A 373 0.19 3.08 -12.76
N LYS A 374 0.67 4.21 -12.25
CA LYS A 374 1.96 4.78 -12.65
C LYS A 374 3.13 3.85 -12.37
N VAL A 375 3.11 3.13 -11.24
CA VAL A 375 4.17 2.18 -10.87
C VAL A 375 3.92 0.76 -11.38
N GLY A 376 2.90 0.56 -12.21
CA GLY A 376 2.63 -0.68 -12.95
C GLY A 376 1.60 -1.61 -12.33
N PHE A 377 0.94 -1.22 -11.25
CA PHE A 377 -0.19 -1.98 -10.72
C PHE A 377 -1.44 -1.77 -11.58
N ASP A 378 -2.20 -2.83 -11.78
CA ASP A 378 -3.52 -2.83 -12.44
C ASP A 378 -4.62 -3.40 -11.54
N PHE A 379 -4.26 -3.74 -10.31
CA PHE A 379 -5.12 -4.37 -9.33
C PHE A 379 -4.84 -3.79 -7.93
N LEU A 380 -5.89 -3.52 -7.14
CA LEU A 380 -5.78 -3.18 -5.73
C LEU A 380 -6.67 -4.10 -4.90
N ARG A 381 -6.14 -4.57 -3.79
CA ARG A 381 -6.92 -5.21 -2.74
C ARG A 381 -7.26 -4.17 -1.68
N ILE A 382 -8.54 -3.80 -1.60
CA ILE A 382 -9.07 -2.88 -0.58
C ILE A 382 -9.19 -3.67 0.70
N HIS A 383 -8.26 -3.37 1.62
CA HIS A 383 -8.00 -4.28 2.71
C HIS A 383 -8.79 -3.91 3.95
N ILE A 384 -9.70 -4.81 4.25
CA ILE A 384 -10.61 -4.96 5.38
C ILE A 384 -11.42 -3.69 5.68
N LYS A 385 -11.92 -3.04 4.61
CA LYS A 385 -12.74 -1.84 4.72
C LYS A 385 -13.78 -1.78 3.60
N ILE A 386 -15.01 -1.41 3.95
CA ILE A 386 -16.02 -0.99 2.96
C ILE A 386 -15.76 0.48 2.68
N ASP A 387 -15.10 0.74 1.58
CA ASP A 387 -14.49 2.04 1.33
C ASP A 387 -15.48 3.11 0.86
N ASP A 388 -14.98 4.33 0.73
CA ASP A 388 -15.69 5.47 0.17
C ASP A 388 -16.13 5.17 -1.26
N PRO A 389 -17.41 5.37 -1.63
CA PRO A 389 -17.89 5.15 -3.00
C PRO A 389 -17.13 5.90 -4.08
N LEU A 390 -16.48 7.02 -3.72
CA LEU A 390 -15.63 7.76 -4.65
C LEU A 390 -14.35 7.01 -5.02
N LEU A 391 -13.78 6.19 -4.13
CA LEU A 391 -12.65 5.34 -4.48
C LEU A 391 -13.06 4.34 -5.58
N LEU A 392 -14.21 3.71 -5.42
CA LEU A 392 -14.75 2.78 -6.40
C LEU A 392 -15.04 3.47 -7.74
N TYR A 393 -15.62 4.66 -7.70
CA TYR A 393 -15.83 5.48 -8.89
C TYR A 393 -14.52 5.82 -9.63
N TYR A 394 -13.47 6.19 -8.89
CA TYR A 394 -12.16 6.44 -9.50
C TYR A 394 -11.53 5.15 -10.04
N ALA A 395 -11.74 4.02 -9.40
CA ALA A 395 -11.33 2.74 -9.94
C ALA A 395 -12.05 2.40 -11.26
N ASP A 396 -13.36 2.65 -11.33
CA ASP A 396 -14.16 2.44 -12.55
C ASP A 396 -13.73 3.35 -13.69
N THR A 397 -13.44 4.62 -13.40
CA THR A 397 -13.14 5.65 -14.42
C THR A 397 -11.69 5.65 -14.86
N LEU A 398 -10.75 5.33 -13.97
CA LEU A 398 -9.33 5.25 -14.29
C LEU A 398 -8.90 3.87 -14.79
N GLY A 399 -9.74 2.85 -14.60
CA GLY A 399 -9.47 1.49 -15.03
C GLY A 399 -8.44 0.80 -14.14
N ILE A 400 -8.81 0.44 -12.92
CA ILE A 400 -8.05 -0.48 -12.06
C ILE A 400 -9.02 -1.52 -11.52
N LEU A 401 -8.57 -2.76 -11.41
CA LEU A 401 -9.39 -3.83 -10.85
C LEU A 401 -9.29 -3.82 -9.33
N LEU A 402 -10.37 -4.22 -8.66
CA LEU A 402 -10.45 -4.24 -7.20
C LEU A 402 -10.83 -5.63 -6.69
N MET A 403 -10.27 -5.99 -5.56
CA MET A 403 -10.75 -7.00 -4.65
C MET A 403 -11.11 -6.30 -3.34
N THR A 404 -12.30 -6.51 -2.84
CA THR A 404 -12.79 -5.84 -1.62
C THR A 404 -12.93 -6.87 -0.50
N ASP A 405 -12.21 -6.62 0.60
CA ASP A 405 -12.28 -7.43 1.81
C ASP A 405 -13.32 -6.86 2.76
N PHE A 406 -14.19 -7.74 3.28
CA PHE A 406 -15.16 -7.31 4.29
C PHE A 406 -14.51 -7.20 5.67
N PRO A 407 -14.80 -6.11 6.43
CA PRO A 407 -14.37 -5.99 7.82
C PRO A 407 -14.93 -7.13 8.66
N ASN A 408 -14.03 -7.87 9.31
CA ASN A 408 -14.46 -8.92 10.24
C ASN A 408 -14.69 -8.35 11.65
N PHE A 409 -15.39 -9.12 12.48
CA PHE A 409 -15.56 -8.79 13.91
C PHE A 409 -14.22 -8.92 14.64
N GLY A 410 -14.10 -8.27 15.81
CA GLY A 410 -12.90 -8.33 16.64
C GLY A 410 -12.65 -9.72 17.22
N GLU A 411 -11.44 -9.95 17.72
CA GLU A 411 -11.09 -11.22 18.32
C GLU A 411 -12.00 -11.56 19.51
N GLY A 412 -12.54 -12.78 19.52
CA GLY A 412 -13.56 -13.20 20.47
C GLY A 412 -14.98 -12.75 20.10
N GLY A 413 -15.14 -12.07 18.95
CA GLY A 413 -16.43 -11.63 18.44
C GLY A 413 -17.21 -12.70 17.67
N ASP A 414 -16.63 -13.88 17.43
CA ASP A 414 -17.30 -15.02 16.78
C ASP A 414 -18.43 -15.58 17.66
N THR A 415 -19.53 -14.87 17.65
CA THR A 415 -20.76 -15.16 18.38
C THR A 415 -21.95 -15.06 17.43
N PRO A 416 -23.13 -15.59 17.76
CA PRO A 416 -24.32 -15.42 16.92
C PRO A 416 -24.62 -13.97 16.57
N LEU A 417 -24.38 -13.01 17.48
CA LEU A 417 -24.58 -11.59 17.23
C LEU A 417 -23.51 -11.01 16.30
N GLY A 418 -22.22 -11.34 16.54
CA GLY A 418 -21.12 -10.89 15.67
C GLY A 418 -21.31 -11.41 14.24
N ARG A 419 -21.70 -12.66 14.08
CA ARG A 419 -22.02 -13.27 12.78
C ARG A 419 -23.20 -12.58 12.09
N ALA A 420 -24.27 -12.27 12.82
CA ALA A 420 -25.43 -11.56 12.29
C ALA A 420 -25.07 -10.14 11.82
N ARG A 421 -24.26 -9.42 12.58
CA ARG A 421 -23.75 -8.08 12.23
C ARG A 421 -22.87 -8.11 10.98
N PHE A 422 -21.95 -9.05 10.90
CA PHE A 422 -21.14 -9.26 9.71
C PHE A 422 -21.99 -9.52 8.47
N GLU A 423 -22.94 -10.47 8.54
CA GLU A 423 -23.81 -10.79 7.41
C GLU A 423 -24.66 -9.58 6.99
N THR A 424 -25.21 -8.83 7.93
CA THR A 424 -25.98 -7.61 7.65
C THR A 424 -25.15 -6.57 6.92
N MET A 425 -23.94 -6.29 7.40
CA MET A 425 -23.00 -5.36 6.77
C MET A 425 -22.59 -5.84 5.37
N MET A 426 -22.22 -7.10 5.22
CA MET A 426 -21.80 -7.68 3.94
C MET A 426 -22.91 -7.58 2.89
N ARG A 427 -24.17 -7.91 3.27
CA ARG A 427 -25.32 -7.78 2.35
C ARG A 427 -25.53 -6.34 1.91
N ALA A 428 -25.48 -5.39 2.82
CA ALA A 428 -25.63 -3.96 2.54
C ALA A 428 -24.50 -3.43 1.65
N ALA A 429 -23.26 -3.86 1.90
CA ALA A 429 -22.10 -3.47 1.10
C ALA A 429 -22.17 -4.02 -0.33
N VAL A 430 -22.51 -5.30 -0.51
CA VAL A 430 -22.70 -5.90 -1.84
C VAL A 430 -23.84 -5.18 -2.59
N GLU A 431 -24.95 -4.85 -1.93
CA GLU A 431 -26.05 -4.12 -2.55
C GLU A 431 -25.61 -2.72 -2.98
N ARG A 432 -24.84 -2.01 -2.14
CA ARG A 432 -24.34 -0.67 -2.42
C ARG A 432 -23.41 -0.67 -3.64
N ASP A 433 -22.50 -1.66 -3.71
CA ASP A 433 -21.36 -1.64 -4.62
C ASP A 433 -21.52 -2.57 -5.84
N PHE A 434 -22.67 -3.24 -5.99
CA PHE A 434 -22.94 -4.24 -7.05
C PHE A 434 -22.63 -3.73 -8.47
N ASN A 435 -22.94 -2.45 -8.75
CA ASN A 435 -22.87 -1.91 -10.11
C ASN A 435 -21.47 -1.47 -10.55
N HIS A 436 -20.47 -1.46 -9.64
CA HIS A 436 -19.11 -1.05 -9.97
C HIS A 436 -18.39 -2.08 -10.85
N PRO A 437 -18.01 -1.76 -12.09
CA PRO A 437 -17.35 -2.72 -12.97
C PRO A 437 -15.92 -3.07 -12.55
N SER A 438 -15.24 -2.21 -11.79
CA SER A 438 -13.88 -2.42 -11.30
C SER A 438 -13.76 -3.57 -10.31
N ILE A 439 -14.80 -3.87 -9.54
CA ILE A 439 -14.75 -4.95 -8.55
C ILE A 439 -14.71 -6.30 -9.27
N LEU A 440 -13.59 -7.00 -9.13
CA LEU A 440 -13.32 -8.32 -9.67
C LEU A 440 -13.77 -9.43 -8.70
N ALA A 441 -13.48 -9.23 -7.42
CA ALA A 441 -13.73 -10.24 -6.39
C ALA A 441 -14.13 -9.63 -5.05
N TRP A 442 -14.87 -10.42 -4.27
CA TRP A 442 -15.14 -10.19 -2.85
C TRP A 442 -14.33 -11.17 -2.02
N CYS A 443 -13.65 -10.69 -0.96
CA CYS A 443 -13.01 -11.54 0.05
C CYS A 443 -13.84 -11.49 1.33
N MET A 444 -14.32 -12.66 1.76
CA MET A 444 -15.17 -12.75 2.96
C MET A 444 -14.38 -12.51 4.22
N PHE A 445 -13.23 -13.17 4.36
CA PHE A 445 -12.43 -13.08 5.58
C PHE A 445 -10.94 -12.99 5.25
N ASN A 446 -10.26 -12.04 5.88
CA ASN A 446 -8.81 -11.96 5.82
C ASN A 446 -8.20 -12.81 6.93
N GLU A 447 -7.37 -13.78 6.55
CA GLU A 447 -6.63 -14.61 7.48
C GLU A 447 -7.55 -15.22 8.56
N THR A 448 -7.12 -15.23 9.80
CA THR A 448 -7.90 -15.81 10.92
C THR A 448 -8.60 -14.78 11.80
N TRP A 449 -8.58 -13.52 11.40
CA TRP A 449 -9.06 -12.41 12.23
C TRP A 449 -10.50 -12.62 12.68
N GLY A 450 -10.68 -12.65 14.01
CA GLY A 450 -11.99 -12.76 14.66
C GLY A 450 -12.43 -14.16 15.06
N PHE A 451 -11.83 -15.23 14.53
CA PHE A 451 -12.26 -16.61 14.80
C PHE A 451 -11.57 -17.28 16.00
N GLY A 452 -10.73 -16.55 16.71
CA GLY A 452 -9.99 -17.07 17.86
C GLY A 452 -8.65 -17.73 17.48
N GLY A 453 -7.83 -18.00 18.48
CA GLY A 453 -6.50 -18.58 18.31
C GLY A 453 -5.39 -17.57 18.05
N GLN A 454 -5.68 -16.33 17.77
CA GLN A 454 -4.66 -15.28 17.60
C GLN A 454 -3.98 -14.92 18.92
N VAL A 455 -4.71 -14.89 20.04
CA VAL A 455 -4.12 -14.62 21.36
C VAL A 455 -3.13 -15.71 21.74
N GLU A 456 -3.52 -16.96 21.55
CA GLU A 456 -2.68 -18.13 21.80
C GLU A 456 -1.46 -18.13 20.90
N LEU A 457 -1.65 -17.76 19.62
CA LEU A 457 -0.57 -17.63 18.67
C LEU A 457 0.39 -16.50 19.07
N LEU A 458 -0.12 -15.30 19.32
CA LEU A 458 0.71 -14.16 19.72
C LEU A 458 1.49 -14.49 21.00
N LYS A 459 0.87 -15.13 21.98
CA LYS A 459 1.57 -15.62 23.18
C LYS A 459 2.66 -16.63 22.83
N TRP A 460 2.35 -17.61 21.99
CA TRP A 460 3.31 -18.60 21.54
C TRP A 460 4.50 -17.97 20.80
N MET A 461 4.22 -16.95 19.98
CA MET A 461 5.26 -16.17 19.27
C MET A 461 6.06 -15.30 20.24
N GLU A 462 5.41 -14.61 21.20
CA GLU A 462 6.06 -13.79 22.22
C GLU A 462 6.99 -14.62 23.12
N GLU A 463 6.55 -15.79 23.56
CA GLU A 463 7.33 -16.72 24.36
C GLU A 463 8.61 -17.19 23.65
N ARG A 464 8.64 -17.13 22.33
CA ARG A 464 9.76 -17.55 21.47
C ARG A 464 10.51 -16.40 20.83
N HIS A 465 10.24 -15.17 21.29
CA HIS A 465 10.85 -13.93 20.74
C HIS A 465 10.68 -13.76 19.22
N LEU A 466 9.63 -14.37 18.64
CA LEU A 466 9.29 -14.22 17.22
C LEU A 466 8.49 -12.94 16.94
N VAL A 467 8.01 -12.26 18.00
CA VAL A 467 7.35 -10.94 17.96
C VAL A 467 7.97 -10.08 19.06
N LEU A 468 8.27 -8.84 18.77
CA LEU A 468 8.75 -7.88 19.77
C LEU A 468 7.68 -7.68 20.84
N ARG A 469 8.04 -7.86 22.10
CA ARG A 469 7.14 -7.55 23.22
C ARG A 469 6.79 -6.07 23.21
N PRO A 470 5.51 -5.70 23.38
CA PRO A 470 5.20 -4.33 23.77
C PRO A 470 5.90 -4.07 25.13
N GLU A 471 6.64 -2.97 25.21
CA GLU A 471 7.19 -2.52 26.49
C GLU A 471 6.05 -2.22 27.45
N THR A 472 5.75 -3.18 28.32
CA THR A 472 4.89 -2.96 29.48
C THR A 472 5.77 -2.52 30.64
N GLU A 473 5.46 -1.35 31.19
CA GLU A 473 5.96 -0.71 32.38
C GLU A 473 7.15 0.24 32.20
N ALA A 474 6.80 1.52 32.20
CA ALA A 474 7.72 2.60 32.47
C ALA A 474 8.48 2.35 33.78
N GLY A 475 9.79 2.10 33.71
CA GLY A 475 10.65 2.14 34.87
C GLY A 475 11.63 0.99 35.11
N LYS A 476 11.77 0.03 34.19
CA LYS A 476 12.89 -0.91 34.25
C LYS A 476 13.77 -0.73 33.02
N GLU A 477 15.04 -0.38 33.24
CA GLU A 477 16.05 -0.41 32.21
C GLU A 477 16.01 -1.77 31.52
N ALA A 478 15.68 -1.78 30.24
CA ALA A 478 15.81 -2.94 29.39
C ALA A 478 17.31 -3.29 29.29
N PRO A 479 17.68 -4.57 29.29
CA PRO A 479 19.01 -4.95 28.85
C PRO A 479 19.18 -4.45 27.42
N PRO A 480 20.40 -4.07 26.99
CA PRO A 480 20.65 -3.56 25.66
C PRO A 480 20.05 -4.53 24.64
N ALA A 481 19.27 -3.99 23.72
CA ALA A 481 18.66 -4.77 22.66
C ALA A 481 19.79 -5.44 21.85
N GLU A 482 19.98 -6.72 22.05
CA GLU A 482 20.73 -7.53 21.13
C GLU A 482 20.02 -7.44 19.81
N ALA A 483 20.68 -6.85 18.83
CA ALA A 483 20.15 -6.69 17.47
C ALA A 483 19.73 -8.06 16.94
N SER A 484 18.50 -8.16 16.50
CA SER A 484 17.84 -9.38 16.04
C SER A 484 18.38 -9.88 14.68
N THR A 485 19.69 -9.93 14.51
CA THR A 485 20.31 -10.55 13.32
C THR A 485 20.50 -12.07 13.45
N GLY A 486 20.14 -12.65 14.60
CA GLY A 486 20.23 -14.08 14.87
C GLY A 486 18.93 -14.87 14.70
N GLN A 487 17.88 -14.30 14.11
CA GLN A 487 16.56 -14.98 14.09
C GLN A 487 16.38 -16.03 12.99
N THR A 488 17.25 -16.09 12.00
CA THR A 488 17.07 -17.00 10.85
C THR A 488 17.49 -18.45 11.11
N GLU A 489 18.42 -18.71 12.03
CA GLU A 489 18.81 -20.09 12.35
C GLU A 489 17.97 -20.74 13.47
N ALA A 490 17.41 -19.94 14.39
CA ALA A 490 16.60 -20.47 15.49
C ALA A 490 15.18 -20.88 15.08
N ALA A 491 14.65 -20.38 13.98
CA ALA A 491 13.30 -20.69 13.51
C ALA A 491 13.19 -22.06 12.84
N ALA A 492 14.25 -22.57 12.26
CA ALA A 492 14.25 -23.84 11.52
C ALA A 492 14.04 -25.09 12.42
N ASP A 493 14.37 -25.00 13.71
CA ASP A 493 14.26 -26.12 14.67
C ASP A 493 13.09 -25.97 15.66
N LEU A 494 12.20 -25.00 15.46
CA LEU A 494 11.04 -24.85 16.35
C LEU A 494 10.03 -25.98 16.09
N PRO A 495 9.51 -26.63 17.14
CA PRO A 495 8.42 -27.57 16.96
C PRO A 495 7.19 -26.83 16.42
N PRO A 496 6.36 -27.48 15.59
CA PRO A 496 5.12 -26.90 15.11
C PRO A 496 4.28 -26.41 16.29
N ALA A 497 3.52 -25.34 16.07
CA ALA A 497 2.63 -24.81 17.11
C ALA A 497 1.76 -25.93 17.68
N PRO A 498 1.63 -26.04 19.00
CA PRO A 498 0.95 -27.20 19.63
C PRO A 498 -0.56 -27.21 19.39
N PHE A 499 -1.10 -26.25 18.68
CA PHE A 499 -2.52 -26.12 18.40
C PHE A 499 -2.76 -25.93 16.90
N LYS A 500 -3.67 -26.71 16.40
CA LYS A 500 -4.29 -26.49 15.10
C LYS A 500 -5.57 -25.73 15.37
N ILE A 501 -5.72 -24.56 14.78
CA ILE A 501 -6.97 -23.81 14.85
C ILE A 501 -7.98 -24.49 13.93
N HIS A 502 -8.50 -25.60 14.34
CA HIS A 502 -9.58 -26.32 13.66
C HIS A 502 -10.91 -26.01 14.35
N ASN A 503 -11.43 -24.82 14.14
CA ASN A 503 -12.80 -24.53 14.54
C ASN A 503 -13.75 -24.92 13.40
N GLN A 504 -14.27 -26.13 13.43
CA GLN A 504 -15.20 -26.66 12.43
C GLN A 504 -16.47 -25.80 12.29
N ASP A 505 -16.88 -25.12 13.33
CA ASP A 505 -18.05 -24.26 13.29
C ASP A 505 -17.75 -22.96 12.56
N ALA A 506 -16.57 -22.39 12.77
CA ALA A 506 -16.08 -21.26 11.97
C ALA A 506 -15.97 -21.61 10.49
N HIS A 507 -15.44 -22.79 10.15
CA HIS A 507 -15.36 -23.23 8.74
C HIS A 507 -16.75 -23.35 8.10
N LYS A 508 -17.75 -23.85 8.79
CA LYS A 508 -19.13 -23.88 8.29
C LYS A 508 -19.70 -22.50 8.08
N TRP A 509 -19.37 -21.57 8.98
CA TRP A 509 -19.79 -20.19 8.86
C TRP A 509 -19.13 -19.50 7.67
N VAL A 510 -17.83 -19.67 7.47
CA VAL A 510 -17.07 -19.16 6.32
C VAL A 510 -17.70 -19.66 5.02
N GLN A 511 -17.95 -20.98 4.92
CA GLN A 511 -18.62 -21.57 3.76
C GLN A 511 -20.02 -21.00 3.56
N GLN A 512 -20.78 -20.78 4.63
CA GLN A 512 -22.11 -20.17 4.54
C GLN A 512 -22.03 -18.75 3.98
N MET A 513 -21.07 -17.93 4.42
CA MET A 513 -20.89 -16.57 3.93
C MET A 513 -20.46 -16.54 2.47
N TRP A 514 -19.60 -17.46 2.05
CA TRP A 514 -19.25 -17.62 0.64
C TRP A 514 -20.50 -17.89 -0.21
N ARG A 515 -21.37 -18.82 0.21
CA ARG A 515 -22.62 -19.14 -0.51
C ARG A 515 -23.57 -17.95 -0.55
N VAL A 516 -23.75 -17.26 0.55
CA VAL A 516 -24.59 -16.06 0.62
C VAL A 516 -24.06 -14.99 -0.33
N ALA A 517 -22.75 -14.74 -0.33
CA ALA A 517 -22.14 -13.78 -1.26
C ALA A 517 -22.34 -14.18 -2.73
N LYS A 518 -22.23 -15.48 -3.03
CA LYS A 518 -22.44 -16.03 -4.38
C LYS A 518 -23.89 -15.90 -4.86
N GLU A 519 -24.85 -16.04 -3.96
CA GLU A 519 -26.26 -15.79 -4.24
C GLU A 519 -26.55 -14.31 -4.46
N LEU A 520 -25.88 -13.43 -3.68
CA LEU A 520 -26.03 -11.99 -3.82
C LEU A 520 -25.38 -11.46 -5.10
N ASP A 521 -24.23 -11.99 -5.45
CA ASP A 521 -23.48 -11.56 -6.62
C ASP A 521 -22.83 -12.74 -7.38
N PRO A 522 -23.55 -13.34 -8.30
CA PRO A 522 -23.01 -14.40 -9.14
C PRO A 522 -22.07 -13.92 -10.24
N THR A 523 -21.88 -12.61 -10.39
CA THR A 523 -21.10 -12.00 -11.49
C THR A 523 -19.62 -11.78 -11.15
N ARG A 524 -19.23 -12.06 -9.90
CA ARG A 524 -17.87 -11.89 -9.38
C ARG A 524 -17.34 -13.18 -8.78
N LEU A 525 -16.03 -13.22 -8.62
CA LEU A 525 -15.38 -14.28 -7.88
C LEU A 525 -15.47 -13.99 -6.38
N ILE A 526 -15.61 -15.04 -5.59
CA ILE A 526 -15.70 -14.94 -4.13
C ILE A 526 -14.56 -15.75 -3.54
N GLU A 527 -13.71 -15.09 -2.78
CA GLU A 527 -12.73 -15.71 -1.90
C GLU A 527 -13.39 -15.92 -0.53
N ASP A 528 -13.32 -17.13 -0.03
CA ASP A 528 -13.91 -17.46 1.28
C ASP A 528 -13.05 -16.93 2.42
N MET A 529 -11.76 -17.20 2.38
CA MET A 529 -10.77 -16.76 3.35
C MET A 529 -9.38 -16.75 2.72
N SER A 530 -8.61 -15.68 2.92
CA SER A 530 -7.21 -15.68 2.53
C SER A 530 -6.37 -16.52 3.50
N VAL A 531 -5.57 -17.42 2.93
CA VAL A 531 -4.72 -18.34 3.70
C VAL A 531 -3.40 -17.67 4.05
N VAL A 532 -2.98 -17.71 5.30
CA VAL A 532 -1.69 -17.17 5.72
C VAL A 532 -0.70 -18.29 6.06
N TYR A 533 0.48 -18.22 5.48
CA TYR A 533 1.63 -19.03 5.85
C TYR A 533 2.57 -18.23 6.76
N TRP A 534 2.55 -18.59 8.02
CA TRP A 534 3.63 -18.30 8.93
C TRP A 534 4.48 -19.55 9.03
N GLU A 535 5.78 -19.43 8.95
CA GLU A 535 6.67 -20.57 9.11
C GLU A 535 6.27 -21.38 10.34
N HIS A 536 5.98 -22.67 10.12
CA HIS A 536 5.57 -23.66 11.15
C HIS A 536 4.12 -23.56 11.66
N LEU A 537 3.24 -22.79 11.05
CA LEU A 537 1.86 -22.66 11.51
C LEU A 537 0.88 -23.02 10.38
N ASP A 538 0.08 -24.08 10.60
CA ASP A 538 -1.10 -24.36 9.78
C ASP A 538 -2.24 -23.46 10.27
N TYR A 539 -2.51 -22.40 9.50
CA TYR A 539 -3.64 -21.52 9.75
C TYR A 539 -4.90 -21.97 9.02
N TYR A 540 -5.97 -21.16 9.16
CA TYR A 540 -7.19 -21.38 8.42
C TYR A 540 -6.89 -21.54 6.94
N GLN A 541 -7.47 -22.56 6.36
CA GLN A 541 -7.34 -22.96 4.99
C GLN A 541 -8.67 -22.78 4.30
N HIS A 542 -8.70 -22.78 2.99
CA HIS A 542 -9.92 -22.65 2.21
C HIS A 542 -10.93 -23.74 2.52
N THR A 543 -12.21 -23.35 2.50
CA THR A 543 -13.35 -24.24 2.41
C THR A 543 -13.82 -24.30 0.95
N GLU A 544 -14.97 -23.78 0.64
CA GLU A 544 -15.49 -23.59 -0.72
C GLU A 544 -15.13 -22.18 -1.19
N THR A 545 -14.36 -22.06 -2.27
CA THR A 545 -13.87 -20.79 -2.77
C THR A 545 -13.81 -20.76 -4.29
N ASP A 546 -13.89 -19.55 -4.91
CA ASP A 546 -13.62 -19.38 -6.33
C ASP A 546 -12.16 -19.06 -6.64
N ILE A 547 -11.35 -18.74 -5.63
CA ILE A 547 -9.96 -18.34 -5.74
C ILE A 547 -9.14 -19.10 -4.69
N ASN A 548 -8.06 -19.75 -5.10
CA ASN A 548 -7.06 -20.24 -4.14
C ASN A 548 -6.03 -19.14 -3.95
N SER A 549 -5.93 -18.63 -2.74
CA SER A 549 -4.98 -17.59 -2.39
C SER A 549 -4.10 -17.99 -1.22
N TRP A 550 -2.94 -17.31 -1.11
CA TRP A 550 -2.12 -17.42 0.08
C TRP A 550 -1.35 -16.13 0.36
N HIS A 551 -0.94 -15.97 1.63
CA HIS A 551 -0.05 -14.90 2.08
C HIS A 551 1.29 -15.49 2.48
N PHE A 552 2.39 -14.78 2.21
CA PHE A 552 3.68 -15.15 2.74
C PHE A 552 4.55 -13.91 2.98
N TYR A 553 5.35 -13.98 4.06
CA TYR A 553 6.26 -12.93 4.47
C TYR A 553 7.59 -13.60 4.84
N ILE A 554 8.46 -13.79 3.85
CA ILE A 554 9.73 -14.50 3.98
C ILE A 554 10.84 -13.58 3.48
N ASN A 555 11.80 -13.27 4.36
CA ASN A 555 12.91 -12.35 4.06
C ASN A 555 14.18 -13.06 3.55
N ASP A 556 14.25 -14.37 3.63
CA ASP A 556 15.33 -15.14 3.05
C ASP A 556 15.02 -15.53 1.60
N TYR A 557 15.94 -15.28 0.67
CA TYR A 557 15.73 -15.52 -0.75
C TYR A 557 15.56 -16.99 -1.11
N ALA A 558 16.40 -17.85 -0.55
CA ALA A 558 16.35 -19.28 -0.85
C ALA A 558 15.04 -19.88 -0.33
N ARG A 559 14.66 -19.52 0.88
CA ARG A 559 13.40 -19.98 1.52
C ARG A 559 12.18 -19.41 0.81
N ALA A 560 12.18 -18.13 0.42
CA ALA A 560 11.08 -17.53 -0.34
C ALA A 560 10.90 -18.24 -1.70
N ARG A 561 11.99 -18.53 -2.40
CA ARG A 561 11.97 -19.28 -3.64
C ARG A 561 11.41 -20.70 -3.44
N GLU A 562 11.94 -21.44 -2.49
CA GLU A 562 11.47 -22.80 -2.15
C GLU A 562 9.98 -22.81 -1.78
N HIS A 563 9.53 -21.80 -1.02
CA HIS A 563 8.13 -21.67 -0.67
C HIS A 563 7.24 -21.46 -1.90
N ILE A 564 7.58 -20.51 -2.78
CA ILE A 564 6.82 -20.23 -4.01
C ILE A 564 6.79 -21.47 -4.92
N GLU A 565 7.92 -22.14 -5.09
CA GLU A 565 8.02 -23.38 -5.87
C GLU A 565 7.16 -24.50 -5.26
N THR A 566 7.16 -24.61 -3.93
CA THR A 566 6.33 -25.58 -3.19
C THR A 566 4.85 -25.32 -3.40
N VAL A 567 4.40 -24.06 -3.22
CA VAL A 567 3.01 -23.69 -3.48
C VAL A 567 2.62 -23.99 -4.93
N ALA A 568 3.46 -23.61 -5.89
CA ALA A 568 3.18 -23.86 -7.31
C ALA A 568 3.16 -25.37 -7.65
N ARG A 569 4.03 -26.18 -7.04
CA ARG A 569 4.09 -27.64 -7.24
C ARG A 569 2.88 -28.33 -6.63
N ASP A 570 2.54 -27.98 -5.39
CA ASP A 570 1.55 -28.71 -4.59
C ASP A 570 0.12 -28.22 -4.83
N THR A 571 -0.08 -27.16 -5.64
CA THR A 571 -1.39 -26.71 -6.12
C THR A 571 -1.69 -27.35 -7.50
N TYR A 572 -2.67 -28.26 -7.51
CA TYR A 572 -3.20 -28.94 -8.70
C TYR A 572 -4.61 -29.44 -8.43
N THR A 573 -5.40 -29.71 -9.46
CA THR A 573 -6.78 -30.24 -9.31
C THR A 573 -6.79 -31.54 -8.50
N GLY A 574 -7.55 -31.59 -7.42
CA GLY A 574 -7.61 -32.69 -6.45
C GLY A 574 -6.59 -32.57 -5.30
N SER A 575 -5.74 -31.53 -5.30
CA SER A 575 -4.83 -31.25 -4.17
C SER A 575 -5.61 -30.77 -2.95
N ARG A 576 -5.14 -31.15 -1.78
CA ARG A 576 -5.64 -30.64 -0.50
C ARG A 576 -4.76 -29.55 0.11
N PHE A 577 -3.74 -29.15 -0.62
CA PHE A 577 -2.90 -28.06 -0.22
C PHE A 577 -3.72 -26.76 -0.17
N ASN A 578 -3.65 -26.01 0.93
CA ASN A 578 -4.47 -24.83 1.23
C ASN A 578 -5.96 -25.11 1.53
N TYR A 579 -6.38 -26.36 1.70
CA TYR A 579 -7.78 -26.68 1.98
C TYR A 579 -7.97 -27.42 3.30
N VAL A 580 -9.03 -27.07 4.03
CA VAL A 580 -9.42 -27.81 5.25
C VAL A 580 -9.83 -29.24 4.90
N PRO A 581 -9.73 -30.19 5.84
CA PRO A 581 -10.15 -31.58 5.60
C PRO A 581 -11.58 -31.67 5.08
N GLY A 582 -11.76 -32.37 3.94
CA GLY A 582 -13.04 -32.52 3.25
C GLY A 582 -13.22 -31.64 2.05
N PHE A 583 -12.27 -30.70 1.79
CA PHE A 583 -12.22 -29.86 0.60
C PHE A 583 -10.94 -30.11 -0.18
N GLU A 584 -10.94 -29.78 -1.43
CA GLU A 584 -9.80 -29.91 -2.33
C GLU A 584 -9.84 -28.89 -3.46
N GLN A 585 -8.69 -28.65 -4.05
CA GLN A 585 -8.51 -27.80 -5.21
C GLN A 585 -9.31 -28.35 -6.39
N GLY A 586 -10.22 -27.58 -6.93
CA GLY A 586 -10.79 -27.80 -8.24
C GLY A 586 -9.92 -27.15 -9.33
N ASN A 587 -10.52 -26.26 -10.08
CA ASN A 587 -9.83 -25.46 -11.10
C ASN A 587 -9.69 -23.98 -10.70
N GLN A 588 -9.78 -23.65 -9.42
CA GLN A 588 -9.64 -22.26 -8.95
C GLN A 588 -8.31 -21.65 -9.40
N PRO A 589 -8.29 -20.39 -9.86
CA PRO A 589 -7.05 -19.68 -10.12
C PRO A 589 -6.23 -19.52 -8.83
N LEU A 590 -4.90 -19.59 -8.98
CA LEU A 590 -3.95 -19.42 -7.91
C LEU A 590 -3.46 -17.96 -7.89
N ILE A 591 -3.56 -17.32 -6.73
CA ILE A 591 -3.03 -15.96 -6.53
C ILE A 591 -2.27 -15.86 -5.20
N THR A 592 -1.29 -14.99 -5.09
CA THR A 592 -0.85 -14.54 -3.75
C THR A 592 -1.54 -13.24 -3.45
N SER A 593 -2.41 -13.25 -2.44
CA SER A 593 -3.23 -12.10 -2.05
C SER A 593 -2.53 -11.16 -1.06
N GLU A 594 -1.39 -11.57 -0.50
CA GLU A 594 -0.42 -10.71 0.19
C GLU A 594 0.98 -11.33 0.11
N TYR A 595 1.98 -10.48 -0.15
CA TYR A 595 3.38 -10.84 0.02
C TYR A 595 4.22 -9.58 0.25
N GLY A 596 5.37 -9.77 0.89
CA GLY A 596 6.30 -8.68 1.13
C GLY A 596 7.42 -9.06 2.07
N GLY A 597 8.21 -8.07 2.47
CA GLY A 597 9.24 -8.24 3.49
C GLY A 597 8.70 -7.82 4.86
N LEU A 598 8.75 -8.71 5.84
CA LEU A 598 8.41 -8.40 7.25
C LEU A 598 9.42 -7.47 7.92
N GLY A 599 10.23 -6.81 7.17
CA GLY A 599 11.27 -5.98 7.72
C GLY A 599 10.87 -4.54 8.05
N ALA A 600 9.67 -4.12 7.69
CA ALA A 600 9.24 -2.73 7.78
C ALA A 600 8.27 -2.45 8.93
N LEU A 601 8.24 -3.30 9.93
CA LEU A 601 7.50 -3.06 11.17
C LEU A 601 8.36 -2.20 12.11
N ASP A 602 7.77 -1.13 12.68
CA ASP A 602 8.43 -0.24 13.64
C ASP A 602 9.71 0.45 13.10
N GLY A 603 9.78 0.73 11.81
CA GLY A 603 10.89 1.48 11.23
C GLY A 603 10.94 1.46 9.71
N ASP A 604 11.43 2.54 9.14
CA ASP A 604 11.65 2.62 7.70
C ASP A 604 12.77 1.66 7.27
N ARG A 605 12.42 0.70 6.44
CA ARG A 605 13.37 -0.22 5.85
C ARG A 605 13.29 -0.17 4.33
N ASP A 606 14.42 -0.43 3.69
CA ASP A 606 14.48 -0.53 2.24
C ASP A 606 13.78 -1.81 1.76
N ILE A 607 12.58 -1.64 1.19
CA ILE A 607 11.79 -2.72 0.61
C ILE A 607 12.08 -2.96 -0.88
N SER A 608 12.89 -2.13 -1.51
CA SER A 608 13.12 -2.18 -2.95
C SER A 608 13.72 -3.51 -3.40
N TRP A 609 14.64 -4.07 -2.63
CA TRP A 609 15.27 -5.35 -2.92
C TRP A 609 14.28 -6.53 -2.82
N SER A 610 13.45 -6.54 -1.76
CA SER A 610 12.48 -7.61 -1.54
C SER A 610 11.38 -7.56 -2.60
N PHE A 611 10.87 -6.38 -2.94
CA PHE A 611 9.91 -6.23 -4.01
C PHE A 611 10.45 -6.78 -5.34
N LYS A 612 11.67 -6.38 -5.73
CA LYS A 612 12.27 -6.84 -6.98
C LYS A 612 12.44 -8.36 -7.01
N PHE A 613 12.97 -8.94 -5.94
CA PHE A 613 13.23 -10.39 -5.89
C PHE A 613 11.95 -11.21 -5.79
N LEU A 614 11.09 -10.91 -4.81
CA LEU A 614 9.87 -11.69 -4.58
C LEU A 614 8.95 -11.63 -5.79
N THR A 615 8.79 -10.45 -6.40
CA THR A 615 8.01 -10.31 -7.63
C THR A 615 8.62 -11.09 -8.79
N ASN A 616 9.96 -11.09 -8.91
CA ASN A 616 10.66 -11.90 -9.91
C ASN A 616 10.32 -13.38 -9.77
N GLU A 617 10.40 -13.93 -8.55
CA GLU A 617 10.09 -15.34 -8.30
C GLU A 617 8.62 -15.67 -8.58
N LEU A 618 7.70 -14.80 -8.19
CA LEU A 618 6.28 -14.95 -8.52
C LEU A 618 6.04 -14.93 -10.03
N ARG A 619 6.74 -14.06 -10.77
CA ARG A 619 6.64 -13.96 -12.23
C ARG A 619 7.30 -15.14 -12.97
N ARG A 620 8.14 -15.92 -12.31
CA ARG A 620 8.68 -17.20 -12.84
C ARG A 620 7.66 -18.34 -12.71
N ALA A 621 6.67 -18.24 -11.82
CA ALA A 621 5.70 -19.31 -11.56
C ALA A 621 4.54 -19.27 -12.58
N PRO A 622 4.43 -20.25 -13.50
CA PRO A 622 3.46 -20.18 -14.61
C PRO A 622 2.00 -20.35 -14.18
N LYS A 623 1.75 -20.94 -13.01
CA LYS A 623 0.39 -21.17 -12.48
C LYS A 623 -0.25 -19.94 -11.84
N LEU A 624 0.53 -18.92 -11.48
CA LEU A 624 0.00 -17.72 -10.87
C LEU A 624 -0.78 -16.88 -11.87
N SER A 625 -1.94 -16.39 -11.41
CA SER A 625 -2.76 -15.43 -12.15
C SER A 625 -2.70 -14.01 -11.59
N ALA A 626 -2.23 -13.85 -10.34
CA ALA A 626 -2.12 -12.55 -9.71
C ALA A 626 -1.15 -12.57 -8.52
N TYR A 627 -0.67 -11.37 -8.20
CA TYR A 627 -0.02 -11.10 -6.92
C TYR A 627 -0.48 -9.78 -6.33
N VAL A 628 -0.42 -9.65 -5.00
CA VAL A 628 -0.73 -8.41 -4.27
C VAL A 628 0.41 -8.12 -3.30
N PHE A 629 1.17 -7.09 -3.59
CA PHE A 629 2.27 -6.64 -2.72
C PHE A 629 1.73 -5.88 -1.50
N THR A 630 2.24 -6.15 -0.34
CA THR A 630 1.95 -5.42 0.89
C THR A 630 3.05 -4.38 1.11
N GLN A 631 2.82 -3.05 0.80
CA GLN A 631 1.54 -2.45 0.42
C GLN A 631 1.73 -1.21 -0.48
N LEU A 632 0.65 -0.51 -0.86
CA LEU A 632 0.73 0.68 -1.72
C LEU A 632 1.32 1.90 -0.99
N HIS A 633 0.94 2.11 0.26
CA HIS A 633 1.44 3.21 1.10
C HIS A 633 1.58 2.75 2.53
N ASP A 634 2.49 3.37 3.27
CA ASP A 634 2.64 3.14 4.70
C ASP A 634 1.34 3.44 5.45
N VAL A 635 1.16 2.77 6.56
CA VAL A 635 0.09 3.05 7.51
C VAL A 635 0.65 2.97 8.92
N GLU A 636 0.62 4.09 9.62
CA GLU A 636 1.07 4.19 11.02
C GLU A 636 2.46 3.57 11.23
N TRP A 637 2.54 2.40 11.85
CA TRP A 637 3.78 1.70 12.18
C TRP A 637 4.19 0.64 11.12
N GLU A 638 3.43 0.44 10.05
CA GLU A 638 3.82 -0.38 8.89
C GLU A 638 4.46 0.47 7.79
N TYR A 639 5.76 0.30 7.56
CA TYR A 639 6.57 1.09 6.64
C TYR A 639 6.98 0.35 5.35
N ASN A 640 6.18 -0.62 4.93
CA ASN A 640 6.42 -1.44 3.74
C ASN A 640 5.70 -0.94 2.47
N GLY A 641 5.19 0.28 2.49
CA GLY A 641 4.53 0.90 1.34
C GLY A 641 5.49 1.39 0.26
N PHE A 642 4.97 1.55 -0.96
CA PHE A 642 5.61 2.27 -2.06
C PHE A 642 5.66 3.78 -1.82
N LEU A 643 4.70 4.27 -1.06
CA LEU A 643 4.61 5.64 -0.59
C LEU A 643 4.77 5.66 0.93
N ASN A 644 5.32 6.74 1.43
CA ASN A 644 5.21 7.08 2.85
C ASN A 644 3.74 7.30 3.23
N TYR A 645 3.42 7.35 4.51
CA TYR A 645 2.05 7.54 5.00
C TYR A 645 1.43 8.85 4.51
N ASP A 646 2.22 9.92 4.37
CA ASP A 646 1.83 11.22 3.83
C ASP A 646 1.74 11.27 2.28
N ARG A 647 1.87 10.12 1.62
CA ARG A 647 1.88 9.95 0.16
C ARG A 647 3.12 10.53 -0.54
N THR A 648 4.14 10.97 0.16
CA THR A 648 5.45 11.22 -0.44
C THR A 648 6.06 9.91 -0.95
N ARG A 649 6.88 9.99 -1.99
CA ARG A 649 7.42 8.80 -2.67
C ARG A 649 8.63 8.27 -1.94
N LYS A 650 8.74 6.95 -1.86
CA LYS A 650 9.98 6.29 -1.49
C LYS A 650 10.87 6.07 -2.71
N GLU A 651 12.17 6.15 -2.50
CA GLU A 651 13.17 5.90 -3.52
C GLU A 651 13.52 4.41 -3.58
N PHE A 652 13.34 3.80 -4.75
CA PHE A 652 13.64 2.38 -4.96
C PHE A 652 15.03 2.15 -5.57
N GLY A 653 15.68 3.20 -6.08
CA GLY A 653 16.94 3.07 -6.82
C GLY A 653 16.78 2.43 -8.22
N TYR A 654 15.54 2.14 -8.62
CA TYR A 654 15.15 1.67 -9.95
C TYR A 654 13.67 1.97 -10.21
N ASP A 655 13.24 1.92 -11.47
CA ASP A 655 11.82 2.03 -11.82
C ASP A 655 11.11 0.70 -11.46
N PRO A 656 10.12 0.69 -10.56
CA PRO A 656 9.39 -0.53 -10.21
C PRO A 656 8.82 -1.29 -11.41
N LYS A 657 8.50 -0.61 -12.50
CA LYS A 657 8.01 -1.24 -13.73
C LYS A 657 8.98 -2.24 -14.37
N ILE A 658 10.24 -2.20 -13.99
CA ILE A 658 11.22 -3.18 -14.50
C ILE A 658 10.83 -4.61 -14.15
N ILE A 659 10.03 -4.80 -13.11
CA ILE A 659 9.48 -6.10 -12.71
C ILE A 659 7.96 -6.06 -12.56
N ASN A 660 7.35 -4.87 -12.39
CA ASN A 660 5.93 -4.66 -12.20
C ASN A 660 5.25 -4.17 -13.49
N ALA A 661 5.52 -4.83 -14.59
CA ALA A 661 4.92 -4.54 -15.90
C ALA A 661 4.19 -5.77 -16.45
N ALA A 662 3.38 -5.58 -17.48
CA ALA A 662 2.72 -6.70 -18.15
C ALA A 662 3.74 -7.66 -18.74
N ASP A 663 4.81 -7.12 -19.30
CA ASP A 663 5.90 -7.85 -19.91
C ASP A 663 7.19 -7.67 -19.11
N VAL A 664 7.78 -8.75 -18.67
CA VAL A 664 9.02 -8.74 -17.86
C VAL A 664 9.93 -9.89 -18.25
N LEU A 665 11.20 -9.75 -17.89
CA LEU A 665 12.24 -10.77 -18.03
C LEU A 665 12.62 -11.32 -16.64
N PRO A 666 11.86 -12.24 -16.07
CA PRO A 666 12.27 -12.87 -14.81
C PRO A 666 13.56 -13.64 -14.98
N VAL A 667 14.40 -13.62 -13.94
CA VAL A 667 15.74 -14.26 -13.96
C VAL A 667 15.88 -15.27 -12.83
N ASP A 668 16.62 -16.33 -13.06
CA ASP A 668 16.97 -17.29 -12.03
C ASP A 668 18.24 -16.87 -11.29
N SER A 669 18.15 -15.75 -10.59
CA SER A 669 19.27 -15.19 -9.84
C SER A 669 18.76 -14.21 -8.76
N ALA A 670 19.47 -14.13 -7.65
CA ALA A 670 19.32 -13.01 -6.74
C ALA A 670 19.61 -11.68 -7.48
N PRO A 671 18.92 -10.57 -7.14
CA PRO A 671 19.05 -9.30 -7.84
C PRO A 671 20.44 -8.65 -7.64
N ALA A 672 21.10 -9.00 -6.54
CA ALA A 672 22.47 -8.58 -6.26
C ALA A 672 23.25 -9.71 -5.56
N ARG A 673 24.53 -9.85 -5.86
CA ARG A 673 25.41 -10.77 -5.14
C ARG A 673 26.86 -10.30 -5.14
N ARG A 674 27.64 -10.80 -4.17
CA ARG A 674 29.11 -10.71 -4.20
C ARG A 674 29.66 -11.72 -5.18
N ALA A 675 30.74 -11.37 -5.83
CA ALA A 675 31.41 -12.20 -6.82
C ALA A 675 32.90 -11.98 -6.78
N ALA A 676 33.65 -13.01 -7.16
CA ALA A 676 35.09 -12.90 -7.30
C ALA A 676 35.51 -12.24 -8.63
N PRO A 677 36.64 -11.53 -8.68
CA PRO A 677 37.22 -11.05 -9.93
C PRO A 677 37.45 -12.22 -10.93
N GLY A 678 37.11 -12.01 -12.19
CA GLY A 678 37.24 -13.01 -13.24
C GLY A 678 36.23 -14.16 -13.15
N GLU A 679 35.27 -14.13 -12.26
CA GLU A 679 34.25 -15.18 -12.12
C GLU A 679 33.40 -15.29 -13.39
N ARG A 680 33.18 -16.51 -13.84
CA ARG A 680 32.24 -16.78 -14.96
C ARG A 680 30.83 -16.91 -14.41
N ILE A 681 29.93 -16.10 -14.95
CA ILE A 681 28.52 -16.01 -14.56
C ILE A 681 27.65 -16.65 -15.64
N SER A 682 26.62 -17.37 -15.20
CA SER A 682 25.54 -17.90 -16.03
C SER A 682 24.22 -17.49 -15.40
N VAL A 683 23.31 -16.90 -16.19
CA VAL A 683 21.97 -16.44 -15.74
C VAL A 683 20.93 -16.98 -16.69
N ASP A 684 20.00 -17.76 -16.17
CA ASP A 684 18.83 -18.19 -16.91
C ASP A 684 17.76 -17.09 -16.88
N VAL A 685 17.32 -16.72 -18.08
CA VAL A 685 16.31 -15.67 -18.30
C VAL A 685 15.03 -16.33 -18.81
N SER A 686 13.90 -15.95 -18.24
CA SER A 686 12.56 -16.31 -18.72
C SER A 686 11.88 -15.11 -19.36
N SER A 687 10.88 -15.34 -20.19
CA SER A 687 9.93 -14.35 -20.65
C SER A 687 8.59 -14.53 -19.93
N SER A 688 7.99 -13.46 -19.46
CA SER A 688 6.62 -13.43 -18.90
C SER A 688 5.86 -12.32 -19.61
N HIS A 689 5.02 -12.72 -20.60
CA HIS A 689 4.42 -11.82 -21.56
C HIS A 689 2.89 -11.82 -21.46
N TYR A 690 2.32 -10.74 -20.95
CA TYR A 690 0.87 -10.53 -20.77
C TYR A 690 0.38 -9.19 -21.33
N GLY A 691 1.26 -8.43 -21.98
CA GLY A 691 0.95 -7.16 -22.63
C GLY A 691 0.09 -7.30 -23.89
N GLU A 692 -0.37 -6.19 -24.42
CA GLU A 692 -1.26 -6.13 -25.59
C GLU A 692 -0.55 -6.34 -26.94
N HIS A 693 0.77 -6.42 -26.94
CA HIS A 693 1.53 -6.67 -28.17
C HIS A 693 1.24 -8.06 -28.72
N HIS A 694 0.40 -8.09 -29.73
CA HIS A 694 -0.01 -9.33 -30.39
C HIS A 694 0.78 -9.49 -31.70
N GLY A 695 1.72 -10.36 -31.70
CA GLY A 695 2.41 -10.78 -32.92
C GLY A 695 3.44 -11.84 -32.60
N GLU A 696 3.64 -12.80 -33.48
CA GLU A 696 4.83 -13.63 -33.54
C GLU A 696 6.06 -12.78 -33.92
N GLU A 697 6.20 -11.61 -33.32
CA GLU A 697 7.36 -10.78 -33.53
C GLU A 697 8.57 -11.53 -33.02
N SER A 698 9.58 -11.66 -33.86
CA SER A 698 10.85 -12.17 -33.40
C SER A 698 11.40 -11.22 -32.36
N VAL A 699 11.61 -11.69 -31.13
CA VAL A 699 12.16 -10.91 -30.02
C VAL A 699 13.60 -11.28 -29.81
N VAL A 700 14.44 -10.30 -29.60
CA VAL A 700 15.87 -10.49 -29.32
C VAL A 700 16.15 -10.02 -27.89
N LEU A 701 16.72 -10.90 -27.09
CA LEU A 701 17.32 -10.54 -25.81
C LEU A 701 18.66 -9.87 -26.09
N GLN A 702 18.78 -8.60 -25.76
CA GLN A 702 20.02 -7.87 -25.72
C GLN A 702 20.50 -7.76 -24.29
N TRP A 703 21.79 -7.98 -24.05
CA TRP A 703 22.37 -7.80 -22.74
C TRP A 703 23.69 -7.03 -22.79
N ARG A 704 23.97 -6.29 -21.71
CA ARG A 704 25.18 -5.48 -21.57
C ARG A 704 25.64 -5.50 -20.12
N LEU A 705 26.93 -5.75 -19.93
CA LEU A 705 27.63 -5.60 -18.68
C LEU A 705 28.31 -4.24 -18.64
N SER A 706 28.03 -3.44 -17.63
CA SER A 706 28.69 -2.19 -17.30
C SER A 706 29.20 -2.22 -15.87
N GLY A 707 29.97 -1.23 -15.44
CA GLY A 707 30.44 -1.21 -14.06
C GLY A 707 31.00 0.14 -13.61
N ILE A 708 31.18 0.27 -12.29
CA ILE A 708 31.86 1.38 -11.62
C ILE A 708 33.02 0.80 -10.85
N ASP A 709 34.25 1.22 -11.17
CA ASP A 709 35.46 0.74 -10.52
C ASP A 709 35.67 1.33 -9.12
N SER A 710 36.71 0.87 -8.43
CA SER A 710 37.07 1.32 -7.08
C SER A 710 37.51 2.79 -6.99
N LEU A 711 37.56 3.51 -8.10
CA LEU A 711 37.83 4.94 -8.15
C LEU A 711 36.63 5.73 -8.66
N GLY A 712 35.42 5.12 -8.68
CA GLY A 712 34.20 5.80 -9.13
C GLY A 712 34.11 5.98 -10.65
N ARG A 713 35.03 5.40 -11.45
CA ARG A 713 34.99 5.55 -12.90
C ARG A 713 34.01 4.57 -13.54
N VAL A 714 33.22 5.10 -14.47
CA VAL A 714 32.19 4.34 -15.18
C VAL A 714 32.78 3.62 -16.39
N HIS A 715 32.56 2.33 -16.48
CA HIS A 715 32.86 1.46 -17.63
C HIS A 715 31.54 1.05 -18.28
N ALA A 716 31.16 1.72 -19.35
CA ALA A 716 29.83 1.60 -19.94
C ALA A 716 29.60 0.28 -20.70
N ASP A 717 30.66 -0.38 -21.18
CA ASP A 717 30.60 -1.56 -22.07
C ASP A 717 31.76 -2.52 -21.78
N LEU A 718 31.58 -3.34 -20.75
CA LEU A 718 32.56 -4.36 -20.38
C LEU A 718 32.38 -5.66 -21.22
N ALA A 719 31.14 -6.03 -21.46
CA ALA A 719 30.72 -7.13 -22.30
C ALA A 719 29.27 -6.89 -22.78
N ARG A 720 28.94 -7.47 -23.91
CA ARG A 720 27.56 -7.43 -24.45
C ARG A 720 27.30 -8.62 -25.37
N GLY A 721 26.02 -8.89 -25.58
CA GLY A 721 25.57 -9.91 -26.51
C GLY A 721 24.12 -9.79 -26.88
N SER A 722 23.68 -10.61 -27.80
CA SER A 722 22.27 -10.69 -28.20
C SER A 722 21.92 -12.10 -28.63
N VAL A 723 20.69 -12.53 -28.36
CA VAL A 723 20.18 -13.84 -28.74
C VAL A 723 18.69 -13.78 -29.04
N PRO A 724 18.19 -14.40 -30.11
CA PRO A 724 16.75 -14.54 -30.32
C PRO A 724 16.13 -15.37 -29.20
N ILE A 725 14.96 -14.94 -28.72
CA ILE A 725 14.26 -15.60 -27.63
C ILE A 725 12.79 -15.89 -27.96
N PRO A 726 12.20 -16.98 -27.41
CA PRO A 726 10.77 -17.16 -27.40
C PRO A 726 10.11 -16.12 -26.49
N PHE A 727 9.02 -15.52 -26.96
CA PHE A 727 8.23 -14.54 -26.20
C PHE A 727 6.74 -14.83 -26.35
N PRO A 728 6.27 -16.03 -25.90
CA PRO A 728 4.90 -16.45 -26.13
C PRO A 728 3.90 -15.63 -25.33
N HIS A 729 2.85 -15.14 -26.00
CA HIS A 729 1.83 -14.33 -25.36
C HIS A 729 1.03 -15.10 -24.30
N ARG A 730 0.73 -14.42 -23.20
CA ARG A 730 -0.01 -14.91 -22.02
C ARG A 730 0.59 -16.16 -21.40
N ARG A 731 1.89 -16.20 -21.35
CA ARG A 731 2.64 -17.32 -20.81
C ARG A 731 3.97 -16.90 -20.22
N VAL A 732 4.43 -17.70 -19.29
CA VAL A 732 5.82 -17.70 -18.81
C VAL A 732 6.58 -18.81 -19.55
N ALA A 733 7.75 -18.51 -20.10
CA ALA A 733 8.56 -19.49 -20.82
C ALA A 733 10.07 -19.24 -20.61
N PRO A 734 10.91 -20.31 -20.58
CA PRO A 734 12.36 -20.14 -20.67
C PRO A 734 12.73 -19.36 -21.93
N ALA A 735 13.60 -18.38 -21.82
CA ALA A 735 14.02 -17.53 -22.92
C ALA A 735 15.45 -17.80 -23.37
N ALA A 736 16.43 -17.59 -22.52
CA ALA A 736 17.85 -17.82 -22.85
C ALA A 736 18.71 -17.97 -21.59
N THR A 737 19.90 -18.53 -21.75
CA THR A 737 20.98 -18.46 -20.76
C THR A 737 21.99 -17.42 -21.20
N VAL A 738 22.28 -16.43 -20.35
CA VAL A 738 23.29 -15.38 -20.58
C VAL A 738 24.56 -15.74 -19.85
N GLU A 739 25.67 -15.88 -20.56
CA GLU A 739 26.97 -16.21 -20.00
C GLU A 739 27.98 -15.08 -20.26
N PHE A 740 28.74 -14.70 -19.24
CA PHE A 740 29.80 -13.69 -19.32
C PHE A 740 30.84 -13.89 -18.22
N THR A 741 31.96 -13.17 -18.32
CA THR A 741 33.00 -13.15 -17.29
C THR A 741 33.08 -11.78 -16.66
N LEU A 742 33.11 -11.72 -15.33
CA LEU A 742 33.28 -10.48 -14.59
C LEU A 742 34.71 -9.94 -14.75
N PRO A 743 34.92 -8.61 -14.53
CA PRO A 743 36.27 -8.02 -14.55
C PRO A 743 37.23 -8.66 -13.54
N ASP A 744 38.52 -8.63 -13.84
CA ASP A 744 39.59 -9.09 -12.94
C ASP A 744 39.91 -8.09 -11.81
N GLN A 745 39.20 -6.96 -11.73
CA GLN A 745 39.41 -5.90 -10.73
C GLN A 745 38.13 -5.63 -9.94
N PRO A 746 38.21 -5.12 -8.70
CA PRO A 746 37.08 -4.73 -7.93
C PRO A 746 36.19 -3.72 -8.65
N MET A 747 34.88 -4.03 -8.74
CA MET A 747 33.95 -3.24 -9.50
C MET A 747 32.49 -3.53 -9.07
N LEU A 748 31.66 -2.50 -9.00
CA LEU A 748 30.22 -2.69 -8.97
C LEU A 748 29.73 -2.86 -10.42
N CYS A 749 29.43 -4.09 -10.81
CA CYS A 749 28.95 -4.42 -12.14
C CYS A 749 27.42 -4.45 -12.21
N LYS A 750 26.86 -4.00 -13.35
CA LYS A 750 25.44 -4.09 -13.68
C LYS A 750 25.27 -4.85 -15.00
N LEU A 751 24.62 -6.00 -14.95
CA LEU A 751 24.10 -6.69 -16.13
C LEU A 751 22.72 -6.13 -16.46
N SER A 752 22.56 -5.46 -17.57
CA SER A 752 21.28 -5.00 -18.10
C SER A 752 20.77 -5.99 -19.16
N LEU A 753 19.47 -6.30 -19.10
CA LEU A 753 18.76 -7.22 -20.00
C LEU A 753 17.60 -6.47 -20.64
N GLN A 754 17.42 -6.59 -21.94
CA GLN A 754 16.31 -5.99 -22.69
C GLN A 754 15.78 -6.95 -23.74
N ALA A 755 14.48 -7.22 -23.72
CA ALA A 755 13.77 -7.88 -24.82
C ALA A 755 13.35 -6.82 -25.82
N VAL A 756 13.84 -6.93 -27.04
CA VAL A 756 13.63 -5.94 -28.10
C VAL A 756 12.95 -6.59 -29.28
N GLY A 757 11.86 -5.99 -29.75
CA GLY A 757 11.19 -6.44 -30.98
C GLY A 757 12.10 -6.24 -32.19
N SER A 758 12.33 -7.30 -32.96
CA SER A 758 13.26 -7.28 -34.09
C SER A 758 12.82 -6.32 -35.22
N ASP A 759 11.52 -6.15 -35.40
CA ASP A 759 10.96 -5.43 -36.53
C ASP A 759 10.86 -3.91 -36.29
N ASN A 760 10.72 -3.50 -35.02
CA ASN A 760 10.45 -2.10 -34.66
C ASN A 760 11.49 -1.50 -33.70
N GLY A 761 12.34 -2.32 -33.08
CA GLY A 761 13.35 -1.89 -32.13
C GLY A 761 12.79 -1.42 -30.77
N PHE A 762 11.51 -1.63 -30.48
CA PHE A 762 10.92 -1.26 -29.19
C PHE A 762 11.39 -2.21 -28.10
N VAL A 763 11.70 -1.66 -26.92
CA VAL A 763 11.96 -2.43 -25.71
C VAL A 763 10.61 -2.88 -25.16
N LEU A 764 10.40 -4.19 -25.16
CA LEU A 764 9.17 -4.83 -24.67
C LEU A 764 9.25 -5.13 -23.18
N ALA A 765 10.40 -5.57 -22.71
CA ALA A 765 10.64 -5.88 -21.31
C ALA A 765 12.13 -5.65 -20.98
N GLU A 766 12.40 -5.36 -19.72
CA GLU A 766 13.76 -5.16 -19.26
C GLU A 766 13.98 -5.69 -17.84
N ASN A 767 15.23 -5.99 -17.49
CA ASN A 767 15.64 -6.34 -16.14
C ASN A 767 17.13 -6.01 -15.95
N TYR A 768 17.59 -6.07 -14.71
CA TYR A 768 19.03 -5.98 -14.43
C TYR A 768 19.42 -6.77 -13.18
N LEU A 769 20.69 -7.14 -13.12
CA LEU A 769 21.35 -7.74 -11.96
C LEU A 769 22.59 -6.94 -11.61
N GLN A 770 23.00 -6.99 -10.34
CA GLN A 770 24.19 -6.32 -9.85
C GLN A 770 25.17 -7.33 -9.24
N TYR A 771 26.45 -7.11 -9.47
CA TYR A 771 27.54 -7.92 -8.95
C TYR A 771 28.55 -7.01 -8.26
N HIS A 772 28.71 -7.21 -6.95
CA HIS A 772 29.72 -6.53 -6.16
C HIS A 772 31.01 -7.38 -6.23
N VAL A 773 31.87 -7.03 -7.19
CA VAL A 773 33.12 -7.73 -7.44
C VAL A 773 34.19 -7.21 -6.50
N THR A 774 34.56 -8.01 -5.52
CA THR A 774 35.60 -7.66 -4.55
C THR A 774 36.49 -8.85 -4.30
N HIS A 775 37.68 -8.64 -3.75
CA HIS A 775 38.58 -9.70 -3.28
C HIS A 775 39.35 -9.29 -2.02
N GLY A 776 38.67 -8.71 -1.09
CA GLY A 776 39.22 -8.28 0.19
C GLY A 776 39.67 -6.83 0.18
N TYR A 777 40.26 -6.41 1.30
CA TYR A 777 40.66 -5.04 1.48
C TYR A 777 41.88 -4.71 0.61
N PRO A 778 41.85 -3.64 -0.20
CA PRO A 778 42.99 -3.29 -1.04
C PRO A 778 44.14 -2.74 -0.18
N PRO A 779 45.40 -2.77 -0.69
CA PRO A 779 46.54 -2.27 0.07
C PRO A 779 46.42 -0.81 0.41
N ALA A 780 47.00 -0.40 1.53
CA ALA A 780 46.94 1.00 2.02
C ALA A 780 47.57 1.98 1.00
N ARG A 781 48.45 1.49 0.15
CA ARG A 781 49.09 2.29 -0.90
C ARG A 781 49.12 1.47 -2.20
N GLU A 782 48.74 2.11 -3.31
CA GLU A 782 48.65 1.47 -4.61
C GLU A 782 49.04 2.44 -5.74
N LEU A 783 49.88 2.01 -6.67
CA LEU A 783 50.09 2.70 -7.94
C LEU A 783 49.05 2.18 -8.95
N PHE A 784 47.98 2.91 -9.14
CA PHE A 784 46.81 2.44 -9.90
C PHE A 784 47.00 2.57 -11.41
N ARG A 785 47.61 3.69 -11.85
CA ARG A 785 47.96 3.98 -13.25
C ARG A 785 49.25 4.76 -13.31
N PRO A 786 49.93 4.82 -14.44
CA PRO A 786 51.05 5.73 -14.60
C PRO A 786 50.62 7.15 -14.27
N GLY A 787 51.07 7.69 -13.18
CA GLY A 787 50.75 9.02 -12.74
C GLY A 787 49.73 9.13 -11.61
N GLU A 788 49.07 8.09 -11.19
CA GLU A 788 48.10 8.08 -10.10
C GLU A 788 48.54 7.17 -8.96
N GLU A 789 48.61 7.68 -7.76
CA GLU A 789 48.91 6.93 -6.55
C GLU A 789 47.79 7.11 -5.53
N ILE A 790 47.29 6.00 -4.98
CA ILE A 790 46.18 5.97 -4.02
C ILE A 790 46.76 5.76 -2.63
N LEU A 791 46.37 6.62 -1.68
CA LEU A 791 46.56 6.45 -0.26
C LEU A 791 45.20 6.15 0.40
N ARG A 792 45.03 4.97 0.95
CA ARG A 792 43.75 4.52 1.53
C ARG A 792 43.70 4.73 3.02
N ALA A 793 42.54 5.22 3.47
CA ALA A 793 42.18 5.40 4.86
C ALA A 793 41.19 4.28 5.24
N ALA A 794 41.72 3.13 5.69
CA ALA A 794 40.83 2.03 6.09
C ALA A 794 39.91 2.48 7.24
N PRO A 795 38.57 2.27 7.16
CA PRO A 795 37.65 2.76 8.19
C PRO A 795 37.98 2.31 9.60
N ALA A 796 38.57 1.14 9.77
CA ALA A 796 38.97 0.62 11.08
C ALA A 796 40.31 1.21 11.62
N ASP A 797 41.11 1.88 10.78
CA ASP A 797 42.50 2.27 11.10
C ASP A 797 42.65 3.78 11.33
N TRP A 798 41.63 4.45 11.89
CA TRP A 798 41.80 5.89 12.23
C TRP A 798 42.89 6.11 13.29
N SER A 799 43.60 7.22 13.18
CA SER A 799 44.64 7.63 14.10
C SER A 799 44.13 8.49 15.27
N ALA A 800 42.97 9.12 15.08
CA ALA A 800 42.29 9.91 16.11
C ALA A 800 40.77 9.97 15.83
N GLU A 801 39.96 10.04 16.88
CA GLU A 801 38.53 10.25 16.83
C GLU A 801 38.05 11.07 18.04
N ASN A 802 36.92 11.73 17.91
CA ASN A 802 36.23 12.36 19.03
C ASN A 802 34.76 12.58 18.65
N TRP A 803 33.87 11.78 19.23
CA TRP A 803 32.44 11.84 18.96
C TRP A 803 31.63 12.09 20.21
N THR A 804 30.62 12.97 20.13
CA THR A 804 29.79 13.37 21.30
C THR A 804 28.94 12.22 21.83
N GLU A 805 28.53 11.28 20.96
CA GLU A 805 27.75 10.08 21.31
C GLU A 805 28.57 8.79 21.15
N GLY A 806 29.89 8.93 20.96
CA GLY A 806 30.82 7.80 20.86
C GLY A 806 30.91 7.18 19.48
N VAL A 807 31.73 6.16 19.36
CA VAL A 807 31.88 5.30 18.19
C VAL A 807 31.10 4.02 18.45
N SER A 808 30.18 3.65 17.55
CA SER A 808 29.46 2.38 17.65
C SER A 808 30.16 1.31 16.80
N GLU A 809 30.36 0.15 17.40
CA GLU A 809 30.68 -1.07 16.65
C GLU A 809 29.38 -1.61 16.07
N ARG A 810 29.38 -1.86 14.76
CA ARG A 810 28.26 -2.53 14.13
C ARG A 810 28.27 -4.01 14.47
N HIS A 811 27.18 -4.54 14.99
CA HIS A 811 27.05 -5.98 15.31
C HIS A 811 26.91 -6.90 14.10
N ASP A 812 27.02 -6.38 12.87
CA ASP A 812 27.05 -7.21 11.68
C ASP A 812 28.42 -7.92 11.59
N ALA A 813 28.44 -9.19 11.83
CA ALA A 813 29.64 -10.05 11.74
C ALA A 813 30.35 -10.00 10.37
N GLU A 814 29.77 -9.34 9.36
CA GLU A 814 30.29 -9.25 8.00
C GLU A 814 30.85 -7.87 7.63
N ALA A 815 30.68 -6.83 8.43
CA ALA A 815 31.09 -5.46 8.06
C ALA A 815 32.23 -4.95 8.94
N THR A 816 33.42 -5.52 8.78
CA THR A 816 34.63 -5.10 9.51
C THR A 816 35.29 -3.85 8.91
N ASP A 817 34.81 -3.30 7.83
CA ASP A 817 35.42 -2.22 7.09
C ASP A 817 34.56 -0.92 7.02
N ALA A 818 33.70 -0.69 8.00
CA ALA A 818 32.98 0.57 8.18
C ALA A 818 33.26 1.18 9.56
N CYS A 819 33.17 2.50 9.68
CA CYS A 819 33.22 3.18 10.97
C CYS A 819 31.99 4.10 11.15
N HIS A 820 31.48 4.13 12.39
CA HIS A 820 30.25 4.82 12.73
C HIS A 820 30.50 5.76 13.92
N GLY A 821 30.30 7.06 13.72
CA GLY A 821 30.36 8.06 14.77
C GLY A 821 29.00 8.67 15.07
N GLY A 822 28.61 8.75 16.35
CA GLY A 822 27.33 9.28 16.78
C GLY A 822 27.41 10.74 17.22
N GLY A 823 26.41 11.54 16.82
CA GLY A 823 26.36 12.97 17.12
C GLY A 823 27.33 13.77 16.27
N SER A 824 27.94 14.82 16.85
CA SER A 824 28.99 15.62 16.22
C SER A 824 30.38 15.10 16.60
N GLY A 825 31.33 15.23 15.69
CA GLY A 825 32.69 14.74 15.95
C GLY A 825 33.49 14.51 14.69
N PHE A 826 34.54 13.70 14.79
CA PHE A 826 35.37 13.38 13.63
C PHE A 826 36.07 12.03 13.74
N PHE A 827 36.45 11.50 12.57
CA PHE A 827 37.50 10.52 12.38
C PHE A 827 38.65 11.14 11.63
N GLU A 828 39.92 10.84 12.02
CA GLU A 828 41.12 11.30 11.36
C GLU A 828 42.10 10.18 11.10
N TRP A 829 42.68 10.12 9.91
CA TRP A 829 43.72 9.21 9.50
C TRP A 829 45.03 9.94 9.27
N SER A 830 46.15 9.32 9.62
CA SER A 830 47.51 9.78 9.35
C SER A 830 48.10 8.90 8.23
N LEU A 831 47.99 9.37 7.00
CA LEU A 831 48.43 8.64 5.82
C LEU A 831 49.93 8.86 5.59
N PRO A 832 50.80 7.81 5.54
CA PRO A 832 52.23 7.98 5.36
C PRO A 832 52.57 8.48 3.97
N LEU A 833 53.49 9.47 3.89
CA LEU A 833 53.91 10.10 2.63
C LEU A 833 55.29 9.64 2.16
N ASP A 834 56.03 8.88 2.96
CA ASP A 834 57.40 8.43 2.64
C ASP A 834 57.41 7.57 1.35
N GLY A 835 58.23 8.05 0.39
CA GLY A 835 58.37 7.37 -0.92
C GLY A 835 57.15 7.45 -1.81
N THR A 836 56.17 8.31 -1.50
CA THR A 836 55.02 8.62 -2.34
C THR A 836 55.33 9.74 -3.34
N ARG A 837 54.40 9.96 -4.27
CA ARG A 837 54.43 11.08 -5.23
C ARG A 837 54.05 12.43 -4.63
N TRP A 838 53.82 12.51 -3.32
CA TRP A 838 53.39 13.74 -2.63
C TRP A 838 54.18 14.99 -3.00
N PRO A 839 55.52 14.96 -3.11
CA PRO A 839 56.27 16.15 -3.48
C PRO A 839 55.99 16.66 -4.91
N ASP A 840 55.66 15.70 -5.82
CA ASP A 840 55.47 15.99 -7.24
C ASP A 840 53.97 16.05 -7.62
N ALA A 841 53.05 15.72 -6.73
CA ALA A 841 51.62 15.72 -7.00
C ALA A 841 51.16 17.15 -7.34
N ARG A 842 50.47 17.29 -8.45
CA ARG A 842 49.90 18.56 -8.91
C ARG A 842 48.45 18.71 -8.59
N ARG A 843 47.79 17.60 -8.29
CA ARG A 843 46.36 17.51 -8.00
C ARG A 843 46.11 16.44 -6.96
N LEU A 844 45.12 16.66 -6.11
CA LEU A 844 44.59 15.62 -5.22
C LEU A 844 43.11 15.40 -5.51
N ARG A 845 42.68 14.16 -5.40
CA ARG A 845 41.27 13.84 -5.27
C ARG A 845 41.05 13.13 -3.95
N VAL A 846 39.99 13.51 -3.23
CA VAL A 846 39.51 12.75 -2.07
C VAL A 846 38.22 12.07 -2.46
N LEU A 847 38.16 10.77 -2.14
CA LEU A 847 37.03 9.92 -2.49
C LEU A 847 36.60 9.14 -1.26
N CYS A 848 35.28 9.11 -0.98
CA CYS A 848 34.70 8.26 0.06
C CYS A 848 33.25 7.93 -0.27
N GLU A 849 32.74 6.87 0.34
CA GLU A 849 31.31 6.63 0.47
C GLU A 849 30.91 6.93 1.91
N ALA A 850 29.91 7.82 2.11
CA ALA A 850 29.49 8.30 3.40
C ALA A 850 27.98 8.45 3.51
N SER A 851 27.43 8.21 4.71
CA SER A 851 26.02 8.45 5.01
C SER A 851 25.84 9.12 6.39
N SER A 852 24.67 9.70 6.62
CA SER A 852 24.25 10.19 7.93
C SER A 852 23.83 9.05 8.86
N ALA A 853 23.69 7.83 8.34
CA ALA A 853 23.25 6.67 9.12
C ALA A 853 24.23 6.34 10.26
N ARG A 854 23.65 5.92 11.39
CA ARG A 854 24.37 5.35 12.52
C ARG A 854 24.28 3.83 12.48
N ALA A 855 25.15 3.14 13.21
CA ALA A 855 25.13 1.69 13.28
C ALA A 855 23.80 1.11 13.80
N ASP A 856 23.19 1.82 14.75
CA ASP A 856 21.98 1.45 15.48
C ASP A 856 20.69 2.10 14.94
N THR A 857 20.80 2.96 13.94
CA THR A 857 19.65 3.71 13.40
C THR A 857 19.54 3.44 11.91
N PRO A 858 18.43 2.86 11.44
CA PRO A 858 18.21 2.68 10.01
C PRO A 858 18.07 4.04 9.32
N GLN A 859 18.43 4.11 8.05
CA GLN A 859 18.14 5.26 7.23
C GLN A 859 16.62 5.38 7.03
N THR A 860 16.09 6.59 7.11
CA THR A 860 14.65 6.85 6.94
C THR A 860 14.35 7.43 5.57
N SER A 861 13.14 7.23 5.05
CA SER A 861 12.69 7.93 3.84
C SER A 861 12.16 9.34 4.13
N LEU A 862 12.13 9.75 5.38
CA LEU A 862 11.58 11.04 5.81
C LEU A 862 12.66 12.11 6.03
N ASP A 863 13.94 11.76 5.83
CA ASP A 863 15.08 12.65 6.04
C ASP A 863 15.11 13.26 7.45
N LEU A 864 14.90 12.42 8.45
CA LEU A 864 14.76 12.85 9.85
C LEU A 864 16.09 13.22 10.50
N PHE A 865 17.19 12.61 10.05
CA PHE A 865 18.51 12.74 10.65
C PHE A 865 19.62 13.10 9.64
N PRO A 866 19.41 14.14 8.79
CA PRO A 866 20.45 14.55 7.86
C PRO A 866 21.67 15.08 8.61
N THR A 867 22.86 15.00 8.00
CA THR A 867 24.08 15.53 8.58
C THR A 867 24.87 16.37 7.59
N THR A 868 25.85 17.10 8.10
CA THR A 868 26.82 17.84 7.29
C THR A 868 28.20 17.22 7.48
N LEU A 869 28.80 16.78 6.38
CA LEU A 869 30.16 16.25 6.38
C LEU A 869 31.13 17.35 5.93
N ARG A 870 32.16 17.63 6.77
CA ARG A 870 33.33 18.42 6.42
C ARG A 870 34.51 17.51 6.19
N ILE A 871 35.24 17.74 5.11
CA ILE A 871 36.46 16.99 4.78
C ILE A 871 37.62 17.94 4.90
N LEU A 872 38.62 17.56 5.70
CA LEU A 872 39.82 18.37 5.93
C LEU A 872 41.07 17.55 5.56
N LEU A 873 42.04 18.23 4.97
CA LEU A 873 43.42 17.73 4.80
C LEU A 873 44.40 18.62 5.59
N ASN A 874 45.21 18.03 6.44
CA ASN A 874 46.13 18.74 7.35
C ASN A 874 45.46 19.88 8.14
N GLY A 875 44.17 19.72 8.50
CA GLY A 875 43.38 20.75 9.18
C GLY A 875 42.82 21.86 8.26
N VAL A 876 43.11 21.84 6.98
CA VAL A 876 42.54 22.74 5.99
C VAL A 876 41.19 22.17 5.49
N LEU A 877 40.13 22.91 5.67
CA LEU A 877 38.80 22.52 5.12
C LEU A 877 38.87 22.56 3.59
N ILE A 878 38.65 21.41 2.97
CA ILE A 878 38.68 21.25 1.50
C ILE A 878 37.29 21.12 0.92
N HIS A 879 36.35 20.54 1.67
CA HIS A 879 34.98 20.32 1.17
C HIS A 879 33.95 20.26 2.29
N THR A 880 32.71 20.63 1.94
CA THR A 880 31.53 20.46 2.81
C THR A 880 30.39 19.91 1.97
N VAL A 881 29.76 18.84 2.42
CA VAL A 881 28.64 18.20 1.76
C VAL A 881 27.52 17.95 2.75
N ALA A 882 26.27 18.20 2.33
CA ALA A 882 25.09 17.79 3.07
C ALA A 882 24.78 16.33 2.72
N LEU A 883 24.65 15.51 3.73
CA LEU A 883 24.26 14.11 3.61
C LEU A 883 22.84 13.98 4.13
N PRO A 884 21.85 13.74 3.26
CA PRO A 884 20.50 13.40 3.70
C PRO A 884 20.49 12.03 4.39
N ASP A 885 19.44 11.79 5.17
CA ASP A 885 19.28 10.57 5.95
C ASP A 885 19.06 9.34 5.04
N HIS A 886 18.43 9.53 3.90
CA HIS A 886 18.28 8.46 2.88
C HIS A 886 18.85 8.92 1.54
N PRO A 887 20.13 8.67 1.27
CA PRO A 887 20.70 8.94 -0.03
C PRO A 887 19.95 8.21 -1.15
N HIS A 888 19.72 8.88 -2.28
CA HIS A 888 18.99 8.29 -3.42
C HIS A 888 19.56 6.97 -3.92
N ASP A 889 20.86 6.81 -3.84
CA ASP A 889 21.56 5.62 -4.28
C ASP A 889 21.78 4.57 -3.18
N SER A 890 21.37 4.86 -1.95
CA SER A 890 21.48 3.91 -0.83
C SER A 890 20.47 2.75 -0.96
N ARG A 891 19.33 3.03 -1.57
CA ARG A 891 18.27 2.05 -1.77
C ARG A 891 18.45 1.32 -3.09
N GLY A 892 17.83 0.18 -3.20
CA GLY A 892 17.88 -0.66 -4.38
C GLY A 892 18.32 -2.09 -4.08
N VAL A 893 18.53 -2.86 -5.12
CA VAL A 893 18.77 -4.31 -4.98
C VAL A 893 20.04 -4.65 -4.21
N LEU A 894 21.00 -3.74 -4.10
CA LEU A 894 22.23 -3.97 -3.32
C LEU A 894 22.00 -3.97 -1.81
N SER A 895 20.91 -3.35 -1.32
CA SER A 895 20.57 -3.35 0.12
C SER A 895 20.33 -4.76 0.65
N TYR A 896 20.00 -5.71 -0.21
CA TYR A 896 19.97 -7.13 0.15
C TYR A 896 21.27 -7.62 0.76
N LEU A 897 22.43 -7.23 0.23
CA LEU A 897 23.75 -7.60 0.73
C LEU A 897 24.00 -7.13 2.17
N ARG A 898 23.13 -6.25 2.68
CA ARG A 898 23.15 -5.70 4.03
C ARG A 898 21.94 -6.13 4.87
N GLY A 899 21.28 -7.22 4.51
CA GLY A 899 20.11 -7.71 5.22
C GLY A 899 18.87 -6.80 5.12
N GLY A 900 18.77 -6.01 4.04
CA GLY A 900 17.63 -5.11 3.82
C GLY A 900 17.64 -3.81 4.62
N VAL A 901 18.73 -3.50 5.33
CA VAL A 901 18.80 -2.31 6.20
C VAL A 901 19.04 -1.01 5.43
N GLY A 902 19.39 -1.09 4.13
CA GLY A 902 19.60 0.09 3.29
C GLY A 902 20.73 1.02 3.73
N ALA A 903 21.77 0.47 4.35
CA ALA A 903 22.81 1.22 5.03
C ALA A 903 24.00 1.57 4.12
N TYR A 904 23.75 2.13 2.97
CA TYR A 904 24.77 2.63 2.05
C TYR A 904 24.75 4.15 1.99
N GLY A 905 25.88 4.73 1.53
CA GLY A 905 26.06 6.14 1.45
C GLY A 905 26.13 6.70 0.04
N TYR A 906 26.45 7.98 -0.03
CA TYR A 906 26.81 8.64 -1.27
C TYR A 906 28.30 8.45 -1.60
N PRO A 907 28.65 8.18 -2.86
CA PRO A 907 30.02 8.38 -3.33
C PRO A 907 30.28 9.89 -3.37
N THR A 908 31.22 10.34 -2.55
CA THR A 908 31.63 11.73 -2.49
C THR A 908 33.03 11.85 -3.07
N GLU A 909 33.16 12.65 -4.13
CA GLU A 909 34.46 12.95 -4.76
C GLU A 909 34.69 14.47 -4.71
N PHE A 910 35.90 14.87 -4.30
CA PHE A 910 36.33 16.24 -4.31
C PHE A 910 37.74 16.39 -4.88
N THR A 911 37.90 17.32 -5.79
CA THR A 911 39.21 17.67 -6.37
C THR A 911 39.80 18.89 -5.64
N VAL A 912 40.97 18.74 -5.11
CA VAL A 912 41.75 19.83 -4.50
C VAL A 912 42.51 20.58 -5.60
N ASP A 913 42.19 21.85 -5.78
CA ASP A 913 42.88 22.74 -6.74
C ASP A 913 44.26 23.15 -6.26
N ASP A 914 45.07 23.77 -7.17
CA ASP A 914 46.43 24.16 -6.88
C ASP A 914 46.55 25.09 -5.67
N ALA A 915 45.67 26.09 -5.55
CA ALA A 915 45.71 27.05 -4.46
C ALA A 915 45.37 26.40 -3.10
N LEU A 916 44.44 25.45 -3.11
CA LEU A 916 44.05 24.68 -1.93
C LEU A 916 45.13 23.68 -1.56
N LEU A 917 45.77 23.04 -2.57
CA LEU A 917 46.89 22.10 -2.38
C LEU A 917 48.08 22.77 -1.72
N ASP A 918 48.45 24.00 -2.12
CA ASP A 918 49.50 24.78 -1.50
C ASP A 918 49.21 25.07 -0.02
N ARG A 919 47.97 25.37 0.30
CA ARG A 919 47.52 25.55 1.70
C ARG A 919 47.61 24.25 2.51
N VAL A 920 47.22 23.11 1.92
CA VAL A 920 47.29 21.79 2.55
C VAL A 920 48.76 21.43 2.84
N ARG A 921 49.68 21.70 1.89
CA ARG A 921 51.11 21.48 2.05
C ARG A 921 51.71 22.36 3.16
N ALA A 922 51.36 23.62 3.14
CA ALA A 922 51.85 24.60 4.12
C ALA A 922 51.36 24.30 5.56
N ALA A 923 50.26 23.62 5.70
CA ALA A 923 49.64 23.28 6.99
C ALA A 923 50.06 21.91 7.55
N GLY A 924 50.77 21.09 6.78
CA GLY A 924 51.19 19.75 7.13
C GLY A 924 52.70 19.57 7.26
N ASP A 925 53.15 18.33 7.40
CA ASP A 925 54.55 17.93 7.28
C ASP A 925 54.75 17.01 6.06
N ASP A 926 56.00 16.75 5.69
CA ASP A 926 56.33 15.89 4.53
C ASP A 926 56.27 14.39 4.83
N ARG A 927 55.87 14.00 6.07
CA ARG A 927 55.84 12.60 6.49
C ARG A 927 54.45 12.00 6.45
N HIS A 928 53.42 12.80 6.77
CA HIS A 928 52.06 12.34 6.92
C HIS A 928 51.04 13.33 6.36
N LEU A 929 50.06 12.83 5.64
CA LEU A 929 48.87 13.57 5.25
C LEU A 929 47.73 13.22 6.21
N ARG A 930 47.24 14.19 6.96
CA ARG A 930 46.10 14.00 7.85
C ARG A 930 44.80 14.20 7.06
N LEU A 931 44.01 13.13 6.93
CA LEU A 931 42.66 13.15 6.33
C LEU A 931 41.64 13.09 7.46
N ARG A 932 40.78 14.08 7.56
CA ARG A 932 39.71 14.13 8.56
C ARG A 932 38.36 14.27 7.91
N PHE A 933 37.41 13.48 8.43
CA PHE A 933 36.00 13.57 8.16
C PHE A 933 35.29 14.01 9.44
N GLU A 934 34.59 15.14 9.39
CA GLU A 934 34.04 15.83 10.57
C GLU A 934 32.57 16.14 10.39
N VAL A 935 31.77 15.88 11.43
CA VAL A 935 30.39 16.39 11.59
C VAL A 935 30.46 17.57 12.56
N PRO A 936 30.12 18.80 12.15
CA PRO A 936 30.26 20.00 12.99
C PRO A 936 29.27 19.98 14.16
N ALA A 937 29.61 20.69 15.24
CA ALA A 937 28.89 20.74 16.50
C ALA A 937 27.50 21.43 16.44
N ASP A 938 27.18 22.10 15.34
CA ASP A 938 25.93 22.81 15.10
C ASP A 938 24.81 21.88 14.46
N VAL A 939 25.05 20.59 14.41
CA VAL A 939 24.12 19.61 13.91
C VAL A 939 23.18 19.12 15.02
N PRO A 940 21.88 18.88 14.76
CA PRO A 940 20.97 18.35 15.78
C PRO A 940 21.46 17.05 16.43
N ALA A 941 21.10 16.83 17.68
CA ALA A 941 21.35 15.56 18.37
C ALA A 941 20.73 14.36 17.61
N ARG A 942 21.32 13.19 17.73
CA ARG A 942 20.98 11.93 17.06
C ARG A 942 21.47 11.77 15.62
N ASN A 943 22.11 12.78 15.03
CA ASN A 943 22.78 12.62 13.76
C ASN A 943 24.12 11.90 13.96
N GLY A 944 24.71 11.48 12.87
CA GLY A 944 25.98 10.78 12.91
C GLY A 944 26.65 10.72 11.55
N LEU A 945 27.69 9.92 11.45
CA LEU A 945 28.41 9.67 10.21
C LEU A 945 28.80 8.20 10.12
N THR A 946 28.50 7.60 8.97
CA THR A 946 29.10 6.33 8.58
C THR A 946 30.01 6.54 7.39
N LEU A 947 31.23 6.03 7.47
CA LEU A 947 32.16 5.89 6.35
C LEU A 947 32.29 4.41 6.02
N TYR A 948 32.10 4.09 4.74
CA TYR A 948 32.10 2.73 4.25
C TYR A 948 33.42 2.38 3.57
N GLY A 949 33.84 1.14 3.75
CA GLY A 949 34.94 0.55 3.00
C GLY A 949 34.46 -0.26 1.80
N PRO A 950 35.38 -0.87 1.04
CA PRO A 950 35.08 -1.56 -0.20
C PRO A 950 34.19 -2.82 -0.01
N GLU A 951 34.15 -3.41 1.18
CA GLU A 951 33.35 -4.59 1.50
C GLU A 951 32.01 -4.24 2.15
N SER A 952 31.91 -3.09 2.81
CA SER A 952 30.71 -2.67 3.55
C SER A 952 29.81 -1.71 2.79
N GLY A 953 30.36 -0.95 1.85
CA GLY A 953 29.64 0.04 1.06
C GLY A 953 28.86 -0.55 -0.11
N ARG A 954 28.16 0.32 -0.82
CA ARG A 954 27.50 0.04 -2.09
C ARG A 954 28.52 -0.08 -3.22
N TYR A 955 29.53 0.76 -3.17
CA TYR A 955 30.62 0.82 -4.14
C TYR A 955 31.88 0.13 -3.59
N PRO A 956 32.71 -0.49 -4.43
CA PRO A 956 33.96 -1.12 -4.00
C PRO A 956 35.03 -0.05 -3.76
N LEU A 957 34.71 0.99 -3.02
CA LEU A 957 35.59 2.10 -2.72
C LEU A 957 35.60 2.38 -1.22
N GLY A 958 36.80 2.60 -0.69
CA GLY A 958 36.97 3.09 0.68
C GLY A 958 37.49 4.53 0.68
N PRO A 959 37.47 5.22 1.83
CA PRO A 959 38.03 6.55 1.94
C PRO A 959 39.47 6.57 1.45
N CYS A 960 39.80 7.47 0.54
CA CYS A 960 41.15 7.54 -0.03
C CYS A 960 41.49 8.94 -0.52
N VAL A 961 42.80 9.19 -0.63
CA VAL A 961 43.38 10.34 -1.32
C VAL A 961 44.17 9.82 -2.53
N ILE A 962 43.86 10.36 -3.70
CA ILE A 962 44.56 10.07 -4.94
C ILE A 962 45.50 11.20 -5.27
N LEU A 963 46.78 10.85 -5.40
CA LEU A 963 47.88 11.79 -5.79
C LEU A 963 48.04 11.70 -7.32
N GLU A 964 47.84 12.84 -8.03
CA GLU A 964 47.97 12.98 -9.49
C GLU A 964 49.11 13.92 -9.89
#